data_e0d6af77087158558ffdc82cd00cd072
#
_entry.id   e0d6af77087158558ffdc82cd00cd072
#
_cell.length_a   1.000
_cell.length_b   1.000
_cell.length_c   1.000
_cell.angle_alpha   90.00
_cell.angle_beta   90.00
_cell.angle_gamma   90.00
#
_symmetry.space_group_name_H-M   'P 1'
#
loop_
_entity.id
_entity.type
_entity.pdbx_description
1 polymer ?
#
loop_
_entity_poly.entity_id
_entity_poly.type
_entity_poly.pdbx_seq_one_letter_code
_entity_poly.pdbx_strand_id
1 'polypeptide(L)'
;MSVQPSYNERAWAIDVITEINLYSAHKNRAIIRAGGEYSVAGGSASLFPDVLLFGDVTSTLALQGWELKMPDTAVNDVNLISNAEEKARRLGLNSFVVWNANEAILYQQNRQIPSEAFKHVHAWPATGINSRKDVQTNRVRWVKSLHQMMDDMNDFIDNGTLLGASAAVVFNEHLFLHFLEKYANALSSKLSQSYQASALLAAQIDDWWLINQQEYLPKSKFVALAQINIIQWLNRFLFAHYLKKLNQDAKLVEQIDANTTVQQAVDIFSAISAKCDFLNVFKQTLALAHLDAATWQALTSLNALLTDYRLETLPQSSLQVVVENALNYSRKKLAGQFSTPKHLADLLVRITIENRNKAVHDPCCGTGTITRAAYDLKREVGLTVKVALSTTWASDKYAFPLQLSTIAMTDPQGMDEVVQVFKEDMFKLGTINSYTFTDPKLGVDIQRPIPQMHAIVSNLPFVRFEDLEKLNASAKAVRQAINTDLDVSNQLSNKSDLYAYVLLYLRHVIEDDGKIGVIISNAWLGADWGQAFRKALLKYFSIINVVVSAKGRWFANAKVVTTLLVLQKRVGDVSADETINFITTQLPINEWAEAHNVKQIAQDIVLTKTTSTNITAQTLSLLQINQLEQLGVGWSAMFVNLNWLSQFTAHLIPASQYVDIARGARRGWDKLFYPDFGHGIEVEFIQPVLENLRTTSGLIAMPDKEAFCCSVAIDDLERKGSNGAIAWIERFATAKNKTNQPLPQVLALAGHHWYEMKPTELADFVVSVNPDKRLCVHRFETPAFVNQRLIRFTVKNKADIEILHALLNSAIGLFLLEAAGFGRGLGALDLNATKLAKQLHVLNHQSISLPYKTNILNLFKPLLEREVLALPQELASVDRQQFDEAVLQAYGYKNIRNDIYQSLLALYNIRQTARETI
;
A
#
# COMPACT_ATOMS: atom_id res chain seq x y z
N MET A 1 37.85 -6.65 -52.99
CA MET A 1 36.72 -5.79 -53.34
C MET A 1 36.13 -5.30 -52.02
N SER A 2 36.36 -4.05 -51.66
CA SER A 2 35.72 -3.41 -50.52
C SER A 2 34.24 -3.24 -50.84
N VAL A 3 33.38 -3.94 -50.11
CA VAL A 3 31.94 -3.74 -50.15
C VAL A 3 31.69 -2.31 -49.65
N GLN A 4 31.37 -1.39 -50.55
CA GLN A 4 30.84 -0.06 -50.11
C GLN A 4 29.55 -0.34 -49.33
N PRO A 5 29.38 0.21 -48.12
CA PRO A 5 28.15 0.05 -47.39
C PRO A 5 26.99 0.59 -48.22
N SER A 6 25.98 -0.24 -48.47
CA SER A 6 24.78 0.16 -49.21
C SER A 6 24.07 1.25 -48.42
N TYR A 7 23.68 2.34 -49.05
CA TYR A 7 22.86 3.41 -48.48
C TYR A 7 21.54 2.79 -47.96
N ASN A 8 21.28 2.90 -46.70
CA ASN A 8 20.17 2.22 -45.99
C ASN A 8 19.31 3.25 -45.21
N GLU A 9 18.27 2.77 -44.56
CA GLU A 9 17.33 3.56 -43.75
C GLU A 9 18.10 4.44 -42.74
N ARG A 10 19.10 3.90 -42.09
CA ARG A 10 19.91 4.58 -41.09
C ARG A 10 20.71 5.74 -41.65
N ALA A 11 21.39 5.51 -42.79
CA ALA A 11 22.12 6.55 -43.45
C ALA A 11 21.19 7.68 -43.92
N TRP A 12 20.00 7.33 -44.39
CA TRP A 12 19.00 8.30 -44.78
C TRP A 12 18.40 9.04 -43.57
N ALA A 13 18.16 8.41 -42.46
CA ALA A 13 17.69 9.06 -41.23
C ALA A 13 18.69 10.12 -40.74
N ILE A 14 19.97 9.81 -40.75
CA ILE A 14 21.02 10.77 -40.41
C ILE A 14 21.00 11.99 -41.37
N ASP A 15 20.84 11.75 -42.68
CA ASP A 15 20.72 12.82 -43.68
C ASP A 15 19.47 13.67 -43.45
N VAL A 16 18.34 13.08 -43.12
CA VAL A 16 17.07 13.75 -42.79
C VAL A 16 17.23 14.61 -41.52
N ILE A 17 17.81 14.09 -40.46
CA ILE A 17 18.05 14.81 -39.21
C ILE A 17 18.98 16.03 -39.49
N THR A 18 20.02 15.80 -40.25
CA THR A 18 20.96 16.87 -40.62
C THR A 18 20.26 17.98 -41.39
N GLU A 19 19.43 17.63 -42.39
CA GLU A 19 18.70 18.62 -43.21
C GLU A 19 17.65 19.37 -42.39
N ILE A 20 16.92 18.69 -41.49
CA ILE A 20 15.98 19.34 -40.56
C ILE A 20 16.71 20.38 -39.70
N ASN A 21 17.84 20.01 -39.12
CA ASN A 21 18.61 20.90 -38.25
C ASN A 21 19.14 22.14 -39.03
N LEU A 22 19.60 21.96 -40.28
CA LEU A 22 19.98 23.06 -41.17
C LEU A 22 18.78 23.95 -41.50
N TYR A 23 17.64 23.35 -41.84
CA TYR A 23 16.42 24.07 -42.16
C TYR A 23 15.90 24.89 -40.97
N SER A 24 15.80 24.27 -39.79
CA SER A 24 15.30 24.90 -38.57
C SER A 24 16.18 26.06 -38.10
N ALA A 25 17.50 25.97 -38.24
CA ALA A 25 18.43 27.03 -37.90
C ALA A 25 18.18 28.37 -38.64
N HIS A 26 17.55 28.30 -39.83
CA HIS A 26 17.26 29.50 -40.64
C HIS A 26 15.82 30.03 -40.51
N LYS A 27 14.88 29.24 -39.94
CA LYS A 27 13.44 29.58 -39.95
C LYS A 27 12.90 30.12 -38.63
N ASN A 28 13.50 29.79 -37.50
CA ASN A 28 13.10 30.23 -36.15
C ASN A 28 11.57 30.05 -35.89
N ARG A 29 11.05 28.84 -36.12
CA ARG A 29 9.65 28.45 -35.90
C ARG A 29 9.51 27.41 -34.76
N ALA A 30 8.36 26.78 -34.63
CA ALA A 30 8.06 25.82 -33.58
C ALA A 30 9.06 24.65 -33.50
N ILE A 31 9.50 24.12 -34.64
CA ILE A 31 10.49 23.06 -34.69
C ILE A 31 11.88 23.65 -34.66
N ILE A 32 12.63 23.47 -33.60
CA ILE A 32 13.97 24.05 -33.37
C ILE A 32 15.08 23.09 -33.84
N ARG A 33 14.89 21.77 -33.58
CA ARG A 33 15.88 20.77 -33.99
C ARG A 33 15.26 19.37 -34.13
N ALA A 34 16.03 18.45 -34.73
CA ALA A 34 15.77 17.02 -34.73
C ALA A 34 16.93 16.24 -34.08
N GLY A 35 16.60 15.13 -33.47
CA GLY A 35 17.50 14.06 -33.02
C GLY A 35 16.92 12.71 -33.44
N GLY A 36 17.58 11.60 -33.09
CA GLY A 36 17.08 10.28 -33.42
C GLY A 36 18.17 9.31 -33.81
N GLU A 37 17.79 8.30 -34.58
CA GLU A 37 18.63 7.14 -34.97
C GLU A 37 19.11 6.34 -33.73
N TYR A 38 18.15 5.95 -32.91
CA TYR A 38 18.40 5.15 -31.69
C TYR A 38 18.49 3.64 -31.98
N SER A 39 18.54 3.24 -33.25
CA SER A 39 18.58 1.83 -33.62
C SER A 39 20.00 1.26 -33.59
N VAL A 40 20.10 -0.02 -33.24
CA VAL A 40 21.36 -0.75 -33.15
C VAL A 40 21.55 -1.62 -34.38
N ALA A 41 22.78 -1.77 -34.86
CA ALA A 41 23.13 -2.67 -35.95
C ALA A 41 22.77 -4.13 -35.58
N GLY A 42 21.82 -4.74 -36.28
CA GLY A 42 21.45 -6.14 -36.07
C GLY A 42 19.98 -6.51 -36.22
N GLY A 43 19.11 -5.63 -36.72
CA GLY A 43 17.79 -6.02 -37.23
C GLY A 43 16.67 -6.23 -36.23
N SER A 44 16.80 -5.82 -34.98
CA SER A 44 15.67 -5.73 -34.06
C SER A 44 14.92 -4.40 -34.24
N ALA A 45 13.58 -4.41 -34.13
CA ALA A 45 12.77 -3.19 -34.23
C ALA A 45 13.26 -2.13 -33.23
N SER A 46 13.54 -0.91 -33.71
CA SER A 46 13.93 0.23 -32.87
C SER A 46 12.86 0.49 -31.79
N LEU A 47 13.30 0.85 -30.59
CA LEU A 47 12.42 1.16 -29.46
C LEU A 47 11.79 2.56 -29.58
N PHE A 48 12.45 3.45 -30.29
CA PHE A 48 12.09 4.85 -30.45
C PHE A 48 11.96 5.21 -31.94
N PRO A 49 11.33 6.37 -32.26
CA PRO A 49 11.24 6.83 -33.67
C PRO A 49 12.61 7.03 -34.31
N ASP A 50 12.69 6.88 -35.65
CA ASP A 50 13.92 7.10 -36.37
C ASP A 50 14.34 8.57 -36.36
N VAL A 51 13.36 9.50 -36.32
CA VAL A 51 13.56 10.94 -36.14
C VAL A 51 12.64 11.45 -35.06
N LEU A 52 13.15 12.28 -34.15
CA LEU A 52 12.39 12.97 -33.11
C LEU A 52 12.58 14.47 -33.25
N LEU A 53 11.48 15.22 -33.36
CA LEU A 53 11.46 16.66 -33.49
C LEU A 53 11.35 17.33 -32.11
N PHE A 54 12.11 18.40 -31.89
CA PHE A 54 12.11 19.15 -30.64
C PHE A 54 11.69 20.59 -30.84
N GLY A 55 10.92 21.14 -29.90
CA GLY A 55 10.36 22.49 -29.90
C GLY A 55 11.16 23.50 -29.10
N ASP A 56 12.34 23.13 -28.60
CA ASP A 56 13.19 24.02 -27.82
C ASP A 56 14.68 23.74 -28.05
N VAL A 57 15.51 24.72 -27.79
CA VAL A 57 16.97 24.65 -27.94
C VAL A 57 17.57 23.62 -26.97
N THR A 58 16.92 23.43 -25.86
CA THR A 58 17.34 22.54 -24.77
C THR A 58 16.90 21.10 -24.99
N SER A 59 16.10 20.84 -26.04
CA SER A 59 15.57 19.49 -26.37
C SER A 59 14.78 18.83 -25.23
N THR A 60 13.96 19.61 -24.53
CA THR A 60 13.15 19.15 -23.42
C THR A 60 11.67 19.01 -23.78
N LEU A 61 11.28 19.54 -24.95
CA LEU A 61 9.95 19.46 -25.52
C LEU A 61 9.99 18.66 -26.82
N ALA A 62 9.60 17.38 -26.77
CA ALA A 62 9.41 16.57 -27.96
C ALA A 62 8.09 16.95 -28.64
N LEU A 63 8.13 17.23 -29.92
CA LEU A 63 6.96 17.61 -30.71
C LEU A 63 6.36 16.43 -31.46
N GLN A 64 7.20 15.62 -32.11
CA GLN A 64 6.72 14.54 -32.96
C GLN A 64 7.79 13.50 -33.24
N GLY A 65 7.38 12.24 -33.43
CA GLY A 65 8.23 11.13 -33.91
C GLY A 65 7.94 10.77 -35.37
N TRP A 66 8.99 10.50 -36.13
CA TRP A 66 8.87 10.02 -37.49
C TRP A 66 9.47 8.63 -37.66
N GLU A 67 8.77 7.78 -38.40
CA GLU A 67 9.23 6.44 -38.80
C GLU A 67 9.60 6.48 -40.27
N LEU A 68 10.84 6.13 -40.57
CA LEU A 68 11.41 6.18 -41.92
C LEU A 68 11.51 4.77 -42.49
N LYS A 69 11.17 4.60 -43.77
CA LYS A 69 11.36 3.37 -44.54
C LYS A 69 11.91 3.67 -45.92
N MET A 70 12.54 2.70 -46.51
CA MET A 70 12.92 2.80 -47.92
C MET A 70 11.69 2.67 -48.85
N PRO A 71 11.73 3.16 -50.09
CA PRO A 71 10.58 3.19 -51.00
C PRO A 71 9.98 1.81 -51.35
N ASP A 72 10.69 0.74 -51.05
CA ASP A 72 10.18 -0.66 -51.17
C ASP A 72 9.18 -1.05 -50.07
N THR A 73 8.96 -0.23 -49.08
CA THR A 73 7.96 -0.40 -48.02
C THR A 73 6.85 0.63 -48.18
N ALA A 74 5.60 0.18 -48.27
CA ALA A 74 4.45 1.07 -48.38
C ALA A 74 4.17 1.80 -47.06
N VAL A 75 3.86 3.09 -47.11
CA VAL A 75 3.56 3.93 -45.93
C VAL A 75 2.26 3.54 -45.24
N ASN A 76 1.40 2.77 -45.90
CA ASN A 76 0.15 2.26 -45.34
C ASN A 76 0.27 0.81 -44.84
N ASP A 77 1.48 0.27 -44.72
CA ASP A 77 1.70 -1.04 -44.10
C ASP A 77 1.22 -1.05 -42.63
N VAL A 78 0.35 -2.01 -42.32
CA VAL A 78 -0.32 -2.09 -41.01
C VAL A 78 0.69 -2.30 -39.86
N ASN A 79 1.73 -3.10 -40.08
CA ASN A 79 2.75 -3.36 -39.07
C ASN A 79 3.62 -2.13 -38.85
N LEU A 80 3.95 -1.40 -39.93
CA LEU A 80 4.70 -0.16 -39.87
C LEU A 80 3.93 0.91 -39.06
N ILE A 81 2.64 1.10 -39.36
CA ILE A 81 1.78 2.05 -38.65
C ILE A 81 1.64 1.66 -37.19
N SER A 82 1.37 0.38 -36.89
CA SER A 82 1.22 -0.11 -35.51
C SER A 82 2.52 0.09 -34.70
N ASN A 83 3.68 -0.12 -35.29
CA ASN A 83 4.97 0.11 -34.66
C ASN A 83 5.21 1.61 -34.38
N ALA A 84 4.90 2.47 -35.36
CA ALA A 84 5.02 3.93 -35.21
C ALA A 84 4.05 4.48 -34.15
N GLU A 85 2.80 3.97 -34.12
CA GLU A 85 1.81 4.29 -33.09
C GLU A 85 2.31 3.90 -31.69
N GLU A 86 2.83 2.66 -31.53
CA GLU A 86 3.37 2.20 -30.24
C GLU A 86 4.51 3.11 -29.75
N LYS A 87 5.42 3.51 -30.65
CA LYS A 87 6.53 4.43 -30.32
C LYS A 87 6.03 5.81 -29.91
N ALA A 88 5.04 6.37 -30.62
CA ALA A 88 4.43 7.66 -30.30
C ALA A 88 3.72 7.62 -28.92
N ARG A 89 2.90 6.60 -28.67
CA ARG A 89 2.23 6.40 -27.37
C ARG A 89 3.23 6.31 -26.23
N ARG A 90 4.33 5.59 -26.42
CA ARG A 90 5.40 5.43 -25.43
C ARG A 90 6.03 6.77 -25.03
N LEU A 91 6.20 7.66 -25.95
CA LEU A 91 6.73 9.00 -25.73
C LEU A 91 5.66 10.02 -25.30
N GLY A 92 4.40 9.61 -25.16
CA GLY A 92 3.30 10.52 -24.84
C GLY A 92 3.00 11.53 -25.95
N LEU A 93 3.40 11.23 -27.18
CA LEU A 93 3.12 12.05 -28.36
C LEU A 93 1.72 11.77 -28.88
N ASN A 94 1.02 12.80 -29.34
CA ASN A 94 -0.31 12.66 -29.92
C ASN A 94 -0.31 12.55 -31.44
N SER A 95 0.88 12.50 -32.06
CA SER A 95 1.02 12.40 -33.51
C SER A 95 2.32 11.74 -33.91
N PHE A 96 2.36 11.16 -35.11
CA PHE A 96 3.56 10.64 -35.75
C PHE A 96 3.45 10.72 -37.28
N VAL A 97 4.60 10.69 -37.95
CA VAL A 97 4.70 10.61 -39.40
C VAL A 97 5.32 9.28 -39.80
N VAL A 98 4.78 8.66 -40.84
CA VAL A 98 5.42 7.55 -41.55
C VAL A 98 5.85 8.06 -42.92
N TRP A 99 7.13 7.91 -43.26
CA TRP A 99 7.70 8.41 -44.54
C TRP A 99 8.65 7.42 -45.18
N ASN A 100 8.48 7.18 -46.47
CA ASN A 100 9.32 6.25 -47.22
C ASN A 100 10.12 6.92 -48.36
N ALA A 101 10.47 8.20 -48.23
CA ALA A 101 11.08 9.07 -49.24
C ALA A 101 10.20 9.37 -50.45
N ASN A 102 9.23 8.54 -50.81
CA ASN A 102 8.27 8.81 -51.87
C ASN A 102 6.99 9.45 -51.29
N GLU A 103 6.38 8.86 -50.32
CA GLU A 103 5.12 9.27 -49.70
C GLU A 103 5.27 9.46 -48.20
N ALA A 104 4.57 10.44 -47.63
CA ALA A 104 4.52 10.66 -46.21
C ALA A 104 3.09 10.83 -45.73
N ILE A 105 2.77 10.27 -44.55
CA ILE A 105 1.45 10.32 -43.92
C ILE A 105 1.58 10.75 -42.46
N LEU A 106 0.77 11.73 -42.07
CA LEU A 106 0.63 12.17 -40.69
C LEU A 106 -0.56 11.45 -40.04
N TYR A 107 -0.33 10.90 -38.87
CA TYR A 107 -1.33 10.30 -37.98
C TYR A 107 -1.46 11.09 -36.69
N GLN A 108 -2.70 11.26 -36.20
CA GLN A 108 -2.98 12.02 -34.98
C GLN A 108 -4.04 11.34 -34.14
N GLN A 109 -3.94 11.51 -32.83
CA GLN A 109 -4.88 11.04 -31.82
C GLN A 109 -5.41 12.24 -31.01
N ASN A 110 -6.69 12.15 -30.60
CA ASN A 110 -7.25 13.10 -29.64
C ASN A 110 -6.67 12.85 -28.24
N ARG A 111 -5.93 13.81 -27.70
CA ARG A 111 -5.32 13.71 -26.36
C ARG A 111 -6.32 13.57 -25.23
N GLN A 112 -7.54 14.06 -25.40
CA GLN A 112 -8.58 13.95 -24.38
C GLN A 112 -9.16 12.53 -24.28
N ILE A 113 -8.89 11.68 -25.29
CA ILE A 113 -9.34 10.29 -25.33
C ILE A 113 -8.13 9.38 -25.63
N PRO A 114 -7.28 9.09 -24.64
CA PRO A 114 -6.03 8.32 -24.84
C PRO A 114 -6.22 6.90 -25.37
N SER A 115 -7.42 6.34 -25.26
CA SER A 115 -7.79 5.02 -25.80
C SER A 115 -8.20 5.04 -27.27
N GLU A 116 -8.38 6.21 -27.87
CA GLU A 116 -8.72 6.34 -29.28
C GLU A 116 -7.53 5.95 -30.17
N ALA A 117 -7.82 5.32 -31.30
CA ALA A 117 -6.79 4.98 -32.30
C ALA A 117 -6.28 6.26 -33.00
N PHE A 118 -5.03 6.24 -33.42
CA PHE A 118 -4.50 7.28 -34.30
C PHE A 118 -5.21 7.23 -35.68
N LYS A 119 -5.55 8.39 -36.20
CA LYS A 119 -6.24 8.55 -37.48
C LYS A 119 -5.33 9.25 -38.48
N HIS A 120 -5.43 8.87 -39.72
CA HIS A 120 -4.81 9.60 -40.83
C HIS A 120 -5.40 11.02 -40.89
N VAL A 121 -4.54 12.04 -40.88
CA VAL A 121 -4.95 13.46 -40.85
C VAL A 121 -4.47 14.18 -42.11
N HIS A 122 -3.25 13.89 -42.57
CA HIS A 122 -2.65 14.58 -43.71
C HIS A 122 -1.71 13.62 -44.47
N ALA A 123 -1.59 13.83 -45.80
CA ALA A 123 -0.65 13.13 -46.65
C ALA A 123 0.03 14.10 -47.59
N TRP A 124 1.33 13.97 -47.76
CA TRP A 124 2.10 14.80 -48.69
C TRP A 124 2.21 14.13 -50.07
N PRO A 125 2.29 14.93 -51.15
CA PRO A 125 2.41 14.43 -52.51
C PRO A 125 3.64 13.55 -52.71
N ALA A 126 3.48 12.49 -53.52
CA ALA A 126 4.58 11.60 -53.89
C ALA A 126 5.71 12.32 -54.57
N THR A 127 6.95 12.02 -54.20
CA THR A 127 8.17 12.62 -54.76
C THR A 127 8.60 11.98 -56.09
N GLY A 128 8.07 10.80 -56.44
CA GLY A 128 8.50 9.97 -57.57
C GLY A 128 9.81 9.22 -57.30
N ILE A 129 10.20 9.04 -56.06
CA ILE A 129 11.38 8.24 -55.65
C ILE A 129 10.92 6.83 -55.37
N ASN A 130 11.23 5.88 -56.25
CA ASN A 130 10.69 4.54 -56.19
C ASN A 130 11.70 3.43 -55.83
N SER A 131 12.99 3.79 -55.71
CA SER A 131 14.02 2.82 -55.34
C SER A 131 15.00 3.34 -54.32
N ARG A 132 15.67 2.45 -53.59
CA ARG A 132 16.75 2.82 -52.63
C ARG A 132 17.88 3.61 -53.26
N LYS A 133 18.22 3.33 -54.51
CA LYS A 133 19.23 4.07 -55.24
C LYS A 133 18.79 5.52 -55.53
N ASP A 134 17.49 5.70 -55.82
CA ASP A 134 16.94 7.03 -56.08
C ASP A 134 16.94 7.90 -54.82
N VAL A 135 16.81 7.37 -53.64
CA VAL A 135 16.91 8.13 -52.39
C VAL A 135 18.26 8.80 -52.27
N GLN A 136 19.33 8.09 -52.63
CA GLN A 136 20.69 8.63 -52.58
C GLN A 136 20.98 9.60 -53.75
N THR A 137 20.54 9.27 -54.97
CA THR A 137 20.88 10.04 -56.17
C THR A 137 19.97 11.24 -56.41
N ASN A 138 18.75 11.21 -55.92
CA ASN A 138 17.73 12.26 -56.06
C ASN A 138 17.47 13.02 -54.78
N ARG A 139 18.53 13.34 -54.01
CA ARG A 139 18.45 14.06 -52.71
C ARG A 139 17.57 15.31 -52.79
N VAL A 140 17.71 16.11 -53.86
CA VAL A 140 16.95 17.35 -54.06
C VAL A 140 15.42 17.15 -53.99
N ARG A 141 14.90 15.99 -54.49
CA ARG A 141 13.45 15.74 -54.49
C ARG A 141 12.92 15.50 -53.10
N TRP A 142 13.53 14.60 -52.32
CA TRP A 142 13.04 14.34 -50.95
C TRP A 142 13.36 15.51 -50.00
N VAL A 143 14.46 16.25 -50.19
CA VAL A 143 14.74 17.48 -49.43
C VAL A 143 13.68 18.54 -49.69
N LYS A 144 13.22 18.72 -50.93
CA LYS A 144 12.10 19.63 -51.22
C LYS A 144 10.82 19.21 -50.54
N SER A 145 10.50 17.91 -50.54
CA SER A 145 9.34 17.35 -49.82
C SER A 145 9.52 17.55 -48.31
N LEU A 146 10.71 17.30 -47.77
CA LEU A 146 11.03 17.51 -46.36
C LEU A 146 10.78 18.97 -45.94
N HIS A 147 11.25 19.94 -46.72
CA HIS A 147 11.02 21.36 -46.42
C HIS A 147 9.52 21.70 -46.41
N GLN A 148 8.75 21.15 -47.35
CA GLN A 148 7.29 21.32 -47.33
C GLN A 148 6.67 20.70 -46.09
N MET A 149 7.08 19.46 -45.75
CA MET A 149 6.62 18.81 -44.53
C MET A 149 6.95 19.64 -43.29
N MET A 150 8.14 20.22 -43.21
CA MET A 150 8.57 21.07 -42.09
C MET A 150 7.74 22.35 -41.97
N ASP A 151 7.40 22.99 -43.09
CA ASP A 151 6.54 24.18 -43.11
C ASP A 151 5.13 23.83 -42.64
N ASP A 152 4.50 22.78 -43.19
CA ASP A 152 3.16 22.34 -42.79
C ASP A 152 3.13 21.89 -41.33
N MET A 153 4.17 21.17 -40.87
CA MET A 153 4.28 20.74 -39.46
C MET A 153 4.38 21.91 -38.50
N ASN A 154 5.18 22.92 -38.85
CA ASN A 154 5.28 24.14 -38.05
C ASN A 154 3.91 24.84 -37.98
N ASP A 155 3.15 24.91 -39.10
CA ASP A 155 1.82 25.50 -39.13
C ASP A 155 0.83 24.69 -38.22
N PHE A 156 0.86 23.35 -38.23
CA PHE A 156 0.04 22.52 -37.40
C PHE A 156 0.37 22.67 -35.89
N ILE A 157 1.62 22.91 -35.54
CA ILE A 157 2.05 23.14 -34.17
C ILE A 157 1.69 24.57 -33.74
N ASP A 158 1.96 25.57 -34.57
CA ASP A 158 1.69 26.99 -34.27
C ASP A 158 0.22 27.27 -34.09
N ASN A 159 -0.67 26.57 -34.81
CA ASN A 159 -2.13 26.67 -34.67
C ASN A 159 -2.73 25.74 -33.61
N GLY A 160 -1.92 24.97 -32.90
CA GLY A 160 -2.34 24.07 -31.81
C GLY A 160 -2.99 22.76 -32.27
N THR A 161 -2.93 22.40 -33.54
CA THR A 161 -3.41 21.09 -34.05
C THR A 161 -2.54 19.97 -33.54
N LEU A 162 -1.22 20.12 -33.51
CA LEU A 162 -0.26 19.19 -32.97
C LEU A 162 0.31 19.74 -31.65
N LEU A 163 0.47 18.86 -30.66
CA LEU A 163 0.92 19.22 -29.32
C LEU A 163 2.15 18.38 -28.92
N GLY A 164 3.18 19.02 -28.43
CA GLY A 164 4.38 18.38 -27.91
C GLY A 164 4.20 17.73 -26.52
N ALA A 165 5.15 16.90 -26.14
CA ALA A 165 5.28 16.30 -24.83
C ALA A 165 6.57 16.76 -24.15
N SER A 166 6.44 17.31 -22.90
CA SER A 166 7.64 17.68 -22.13
C SER A 166 8.42 16.45 -21.69
N ALA A 167 9.69 16.61 -21.34
CA ALA A 167 10.52 15.53 -20.80
C ALA A 167 9.87 14.86 -19.58
N ALA A 168 9.18 15.62 -18.72
CA ALA A 168 8.45 15.07 -17.59
C ALA A 168 7.28 14.17 -18.00
N VAL A 169 6.67 14.39 -19.16
CA VAL A 169 5.64 13.52 -19.74
C VAL A 169 6.25 12.29 -20.41
N VAL A 170 7.38 12.46 -21.10
CA VAL A 170 8.08 11.37 -21.80
C VAL A 170 8.66 10.36 -20.80
N PHE A 171 9.35 10.84 -19.76
CA PHE A 171 9.93 10.00 -18.71
C PHE A 171 8.94 9.73 -17.58
N ASN A 172 7.71 9.40 -17.95
CA ASN A 172 6.62 9.04 -17.04
C ASN A 172 6.53 7.53 -16.83
N GLU A 173 5.48 7.13 -16.12
CA GLU A 173 5.15 5.73 -15.81
C GLU A 173 5.12 4.82 -17.05
N HIS A 174 4.73 5.31 -18.24
CA HIS A 174 4.56 4.50 -19.46
C HIS A 174 5.89 3.98 -20.04
N LEU A 175 6.95 4.78 -20.02
CA LEU A 175 8.26 4.35 -20.50
C LEU A 175 8.81 3.20 -19.64
N PHE A 176 8.74 3.34 -18.31
CA PHE A 176 9.22 2.31 -17.38
C PHE A 176 8.37 1.03 -17.48
N LEU A 177 7.05 1.17 -17.60
CA LEU A 177 6.14 0.05 -17.77
C LEU A 177 6.46 -0.75 -19.02
N HIS A 178 6.69 -0.07 -20.13
CA HIS A 178 7.04 -0.70 -21.39
C HIS A 178 8.33 -1.53 -21.28
N PHE A 179 9.38 -0.99 -20.68
CA PHE A 179 10.61 -1.74 -20.45
C PHE A 179 10.37 -3.03 -19.65
N LEU A 180 9.56 -2.95 -18.58
CA LEU A 180 9.26 -4.12 -17.76
C LEU A 180 8.40 -5.14 -18.50
N GLU A 181 7.36 -4.72 -19.19
CA GLU A 181 6.45 -5.63 -19.91
C GLU A 181 7.17 -6.35 -21.07
N LYS A 182 8.01 -5.64 -21.79
CA LYS A 182 8.69 -6.17 -22.97
C LYS A 182 9.91 -7.03 -22.63
N TYR A 183 10.72 -6.62 -21.64
CA TYR A 183 12.04 -7.22 -21.41
C TYR A 183 12.15 -8.09 -20.15
N ALA A 184 11.27 -7.95 -19.16
CA ALA A 184 11.42 -8.69 -17.90
C ALA A 184 11.37 -10.22 -18.06
N ASN A 185 10.56 -10.74 -18.99
CA ASN A 185 10.46 -12.18 -19.22
C ASN A 185 11.71 -12.74 -19.89
N ALA A 186 12.28 -12.04 -20.89
CA ALA A 186 13.52 -12.45 -21.54
C ALA A 186 14.68 -12.45 -20.55
N LEU A 187 14.80 -11.37 -19.77
CA LEU A 187 15.82 -11.25 -18.73
C LEU A 187 15.64 -12.30 -17.63
N SER A 188 14.41 -12.59 -17.19
CA SER A 188 14.11 -13.66 -16.24
C SER A 188 14.61 -15.02 -16.71
N SER A 189 14.40 -15.33 -18.00
CA SER A 189 14.90 -16.57 -18.61
C SER A 189 16.44 -16.59 -18.64
N LYS A 190 17.09 -15.48 -18.99
CA LYS A 190 18.55 -15.36 -18.96
C LYS A 190 19.12 -15.54 -17.55
N LEU A 191 18.48 -14.93 -16.56
CA LEU A 191 18.90 -15.09 -15.14
C LEU A 191 18.74 -16.52 -14.66
N SER A 192 17.68 -17.22 -15.08
CA SER A 192 17.50 -18.64 -14.78
C SER A 192 18.60 -19.51 -15.40
N GLN A 193 19.00 -19.24 -16.64
CA GLN A 193 20.12 -19.92 -17.29
C GLN A 193 21.45 -19.63 -16.58
N SER A 194 21.72 -18.37 -16.25
CA SER A 194 22.92 -17.97 -15.53
C SER A 194 23.00 -18.58 -14.12
N TYR A 195 21.86 -18.71 -13.44
CA TYR A 195 21.73 -19.39 -12.15
C TYR A 195 22.13 -20.86 -12.26
N GLN A 196 21.70 -21.56 -13.31
CA GLN A 196 22.07 -22.96 -13.55
C GLN A 196 23.56 -23.12 -13.89
N ALA A 197 24.17 -22.13 -14.54
CA ALA A 197 25.55 -22.18 -14.99
C ALA A 197 26.58 -21.78 -13.92
N SER A 198 26.20 -21.12 -12.83
CA SER A 198 27.10 -20.61 -11.80
C SER A 198 26.59 -20.89 -10.40
N ALA A 199 27.27 -21.79 -9.68
CA ALA A 199 26.94 -22.10 -8.28
C ALA A 199 27.06 -20.89 -7.35
N LEU A 200 28.01 -20.01 -7.60
CA LEU A 200 28.18 -18.77 -6.82
C LEU A 200 26.99 -17.82 -7.02
N LEU A 201 26.59 -17.59 -8.28
CA LEU A 201 25.43 -16.76 -8.58
C LEU A 201 24.14 -17.37 -8.03
N ALA A 202 24.02 -18.70 -8.11
CA ALA A 202 22.87 -19.42 -7.56
C ALA A 202 22.76 -19.19 -6.05
N ALA A 203 23.84 -19.36 -5.29
CA ALA A 203 23.85 -19.10 -3.85
C ALA A 203 23.47 -17.62 -3.54
N GLN A 204 24.03 -16.67 -4.27
CA GLN A 204 23.72 -15.25 -4.08
C GLN A 204 22.25 -14.90 -4.37
N ILE A 205 21.66 -15.49 -5.43
CA ILE A 205 20.24 -15.31 -5.77
C ILE A 205 19.35 -15.98 -4.72
N ASP A 206 19.71 -17.14 -4.22
CA ASP A 206 18.93 -17.85 -3.20
C ASP A 206 18.97 -17.12 -1.86
N ASP A 207 20.13 -16.62 -1.44
CA ASP A 207 20.27 -15.78 -0.25
C ASP A 207 19.46 -14.49 -0.37
N TRP A 208 19.56 -13.82 -1.52
CA TRP A 208 18.76 -12.64 -1.78
C TRP A 208 17.24 -12.95 -1.75
N TRP A 209 16.82 -14.05 -2.37
CA TRP A 209 15.42 -14.45 -2.39
C TRP A 209 14.90 -14.84 -1.03
N LEU A 210 15.67 -15.57 -0.24
CA LEU A 210 15.30 -15.94 1.13
C LEU A 210 14.94 -14.72 1.97
N ILE A 211 15.67 -13.62 1.78
CA ILE A 211 15.47 -12.37 2.52
C ILE A 211 14.28 -11.56 1.98
N ASN A 212 14.10 -11.53 0.64
CA ASN A 212 13.22 -10.56 -0.01
C ASN A 212 11.92 -11.16 -0.56
N GLN A 213 11.72 -12.48 -0.56
CA GLN A 213 10.61 -13.16 -1.23
C GLN A 213 9.22 -12.61 -0.88
N GLN A 214 9.00 -12.20 0.38
CA GLN A 214 7.69 -11.72 0.83
C GLN A 214 7.28 -10.40 0.15
N GLU A 215 8.24 -9.59 -0.25
CA GLU A 215 7.97 -8.33 -0.94
C GLU A 215 7.50 -8.55 -2.39
N TYR A 216 7.91 -9.67 -2.99
CA TYR A 216 7.71 -9.91 -4.41
C TYR A 216 6.70 -11.00 -4.74
N LEU A 217 6.16 -11.72 -3.75
CA LEU A 217 5.12 -12.70 -4.00
C LEU A 217 3.86 -12.06 -4.64
N PRO A 218 3.18 -12.71 -5.60
CA PRO A 218 3.37 -14.11 -6.05
C PRO A 218 4.40 -14.34 -7.18
N LYS A 219 5.27 -13.37 -7.48
CA LYS A 219 6.27 -13.51 -8.56
C LYS A 219 7.34 -14.55 -8.23
N SER A 220 7.94 -15.16 -9.25
CA SER A 220 9.12 -15.99 -9.07
C SER A 220 10.38 -15.14 -8.78
N LYS A 221 11.40 -15.75 -8.17
CA LYS A 221 12.68 -15.07 -7.87
C LYS A 221 13.34 -14.44 -9.11
N PHE A 222 13.25 -15.10 -10.26
CA PHE A 222 13.86 -14.61 -11.50
C PHE A 222 13.09 -13.44 -12.11
N VAL A 223 11.74 -13.47 -12.07
CA VAL A 223 10.91 -12.35 -12.54
C VAL A 223 11.12 -11.13 -11.66
N ALA A 224 11.13 -11.30 -10.35
CA ALA A 224 11.37 -10.20 -9.43
C ALA A 224 12.75 -9.57 -9.63
N LEU A 225 13.80 -10.39 -9.73
CA LEU A 225 15.17 -9.93 -9.93
C LEU A 225 15.36 -9.25 -11.30
N ALA A 226 14.72 -9.77 -12.37
CA ALA A 226 14.74 -9.16 -13.69
C ALA A 226 14.14 -7.75 -13.68
N GLN A 227 12.98 -7.59 -13.06
CA GLN A 227 12.33 -6.28 -12.94
C GLN A 227 13.18 -5.29 -12.14
N ILE A 228 13.76 -5.72 -11.03
CA ILE A 228 14.67 -4.90 -10.23
C ILE A 228 15.86 -4.44 -11.06
N ASN A 229 16.51 -5.35 -11.78
CA ASN A 229 17.68 -5.03 -12.58
C ASN A 229 17.37 -4.03 -13.70
N ILE A 230 16.26 -4.22 -14.42
CA ILE A 230 15.82 -3.25 -15.43
C ILE A 230 15.65 -1.85 -14.81
N ILE A 231 14.94 -1.74 -13.69
CA ILE A 231 14.72 -0.43 -13.04
C ILE A 231 16.03 0.16 -12.51
N GLN A 232 16.91 -0.65 -11.97
CA GLN A 232 18.21 -0.14 -11.53
C GLN A 232 19.04 0.44 -12.66
N TRP A 233 19.00 -0.15 -13.86
CA TRP A 233 19.63 0.40 -15.03
C TRP A 233 18.97 1.70 -15.52
N LEU A 234 17.64 1.72 -15.59
CA LEU A 234 16.87 2.92 -15.94
C LEU A 234 17.20 4.08 -15.01
N ASN A 235 17.21 3.82 -13.71
CA ASN A 235 17.57 4.84 -12.70
C ASN A 235 19.01 5.32 -12.82
N ARG A 236 19.98 4.43 -13.12
CA ARG A 236 21.38 4.82 -13.32
C ARG A 236 21.55 5.75 -14.50
N PHE A 237 20.98 5.41 -15.65
CA PHE A 237 21.04 6.27 -16.83
C PHE A 237 20.39 7.62 -16.55
N LEU A 238 19.16 7.63 -16.06
CA LEU A 238 18.43 8.86 -15.77
C LEU A 238 19.20 9.75 -14.78
N PHE A 239 19.72 9.16 -13.70
CA PHE A 239 20.43 9.90 -12.67
C PHE A 239 21.80 10.40 -13.14
N ALA A 240 22.52 9.63 -13.94
CA ALA A 240 23.78 10.10 -14.52
C ALA A 240 23.57 11.30 -15.47
N HIS A 241 22.53 11.26 -16.30
CA HIS A 241 22.17 12.41 -17.14
C HIS A 241 21.72 13.63 -16.32
N TYR A 242 21.06 13.42 -15.18
CA TYR A 242 20.78 14.48 -14.21
C TYR A 242 22.06 15.10 -13.64
N LEU A 243 23.03 14.25 -13.26
CA LEU A 243 24.29 14.69 -12.68
C LEU A 243 25.17 15.52 -13.64
N LYS A 244 25.07 15.37 -14.96
CA LYS A 244 25.84 16.13 -15.96
C LYS A 244 25.75 17.65 -15.75
N LYS A 245 24.61 18.14 -15.24
CA LYS A 245 24.42 19.56 -14.91
C LYS A 245 25.36 20.03 -13.81
N LEU A 246 25.72 19.14 -12.91
CA LEU A 246 26.37 19.43 -11.63
C LEU A 246 27.81 18.97 -11.60
N ASN A 247 28.13 17.89 -12.32
CA ASN A 247 29.46 17.33 -12.39
C ASN A 247 29.79 16.88 -13.82
N GLN A 248 30.91 17.40 -14.35
CA GLN A 248 31.42 17.13 -15.71
C GLN A 248 31.80 15.66 -15.91
N ASP A 249 32.25 14.97 -14.85
CA ASP A 249 32.61 13.54 -14.90
C ASP A 249 31.40 12.64 -15.18
N ALA A 250 30.19 13.07 -14.87
CA ALA A 250 28.97 12.34 -15.21
C ALA A 250 28.75 12.26 -16.74
N LYS A 251 29.38 13.10 -17.54
CA LYS A 251 29.35 13.01 -19.01
C LYS A 251 29.93 11.70 -19.56
N LEU A 252 30.67 10.95 -18.76
CA LEU A 252 31.12 9.60 -19.15
C LEU A 252 29.94 8.68 -19.52
N VAL A 253 28.72 8.92 -19.01
CA VAL A 253 27.53 8.17 -19.42
C VAL A 253 27.22 8.23 -20.91
N GLU A 254 27.57 9.32 -21.59
CA GLU A 254 27.39 9.52 -23.05
C GLU A 254 28.28 8.58 -23.88
N GLN A 255 29.35 8.01 -23.28
CA GLN A 255 30.22 7.03 -23.95
C GLN A 255 29.58 5.62 -24.02
N ILE A 256 28.48 5.40 -23.30
CA ILE A 256 27.76 4.12 -23.33
C ILE A 256 26.85 4.11 -24.57
N ASP A 257 27.25 3.36 -25.56
CA ASP A 257 26.56 3.19 -26.83
C ASP A 257 26.23 1.71 -27.12
N ALA A 258 25.74 1.44 -28.33
CA ALA A 258 25.40 0.12 -28.80
C ALA A 258 26.56 -0.89 -28.82
N ASN A 259 27.79 -0.42 -28.90
CA ASN A 259 29.00 -1.26 -28.95
C ASN A 259 29.57 -1.49 -27.54
N THR A 260 29.11 -0.77 -26.55
CA THR A 260 29.56 -0.88 -25.16
C THR A 260 29.00 -2.16 -24.54
N THR A 261 29.87 -2.98 -23.98
CA THR A 261 29.42 -4.16 -23.23
C THR A 261 28.82 -3.77 -21.88
N VAL A 262 27.98 -4.63 -21.32
CA VAL A 262 27.39 -4.42 -19.98
C VAL A 262 28.48 -4.19 -18.93
N GLN A 263 29.59 -4.94 -18.97
CA GLN A 263 30.69 -4.78 -18.02
C GLN A 263 31.38 -3.43 -18.17
N GLN A 264 31.67 -3.00 -19.38
CA GLN A 264 32.23 -1.66 -19.63
C GLN A 264 31.32 -0.54 -19.10
N ALA A 265 30.02 -0.69 -19.24
CA ALA A 265 29.07 0.28 -18.68
C ALA A 265 29.07 0.27 -17.14
N VAL A 266 29.20 -0.89 -16.51
CA VAL A 266 29.39 -0.99 -15.05
C VAL A 266 30.68 -0.30 -14.61
N ASP A 267 31.76 -0.44 -15.38
CA ASP A 267 33.05 0.22 -15.11
C ASP A 267 32.94 1.74 -15.27
N ILE A 268 32.21 2.22 -16.28
CA ILE A 268 31.92 3.65 -16.47
C ILE A 268 31.11 4.19 -15.28
N PHE A 269 30.06 3.52 -14.84
CA PHE A 269 29.31 3.97 -13.66
C PHE A 269 30.15 3.93 -12.38
N SER A 270 31.06 2.97 -12.26
CA SER A 270 32.00 2.93 -11.13
C SER A 270 32.98 4.12 -11.17
N ALA A 271 33.43 4.52 -12.34
CA ALA A 271 34.27 5.72 -12.53
C ALA A 271 33.49 7.01 -12.21
N ILE A 272 32.21 7.11 -12.61
CA ILE A 272 31.33 8.23 -12.25
C ILE A 272 31.18 8.26 -10.72
N SER A 273 30.86 7.12 -10.08
CA SER A 273 30.71 7.04 -8.63
C SER A 273 31.94 7.44 -7.85
N ALA A 274 33.14 7.05 -8.32
CA ALA A 274 34.41 7.40 -7.67
C ALA A 274 34.68 8.92 -7.63
N LYS A 275 34.07 9.68 -8.54
CA LYS A 275 34.27 11.13 -8.66
C LYS A 275 33.08 11.97 -8.20
N CYS A 276 31.90 11.40 -8.21
CA CYS A 276 30.66 12.12 -7.90
C CYS A 276 29.98 11.64 -6.61
N ASP A 277 30.52 10.64 -5.91
CA ASP A 277 29.83 9.88 -4.87
C ASP A 277 28.58 9.15 -5.44
N PHE A 278 27.52 9.03 -4.68
CA PHE A 278 26.29 8.29 -5.07
C PHE A 278 26.51 6.78 -5.24
N LEU A 279 27.40 6.21 -4.40
CA LEU A 279 27.70 4.78 -4.41
C LEU A 279 26.42 3.92 -4.40
N ASN A 280 25.39 4.31 -3.64
CA ASN A 280 24.12 3.57 -3.57
C ASN A 280 23.38 3.55 -4.92
N VAL A 281 23.59 4.54 -5.78
CA VAL A 281 22.97 4.61 -7.12
C VAL A 281 23.77 3.77 -8.12
N PHE A 282 25.08 3.89 -8.11
CA PHE A 282 25.95 3.33 -9.16
C PHE A 282 26.63 2.00 -8.78
N LYS A 283 26.64 1.62 -7.50
CA LYS A 283 27.24 0.37 -7.03
C LYS A 283 26.69 -0.85 -7.79
N GLN A 284 27.60 -1.76 -8.13
CA GLN A 284 27.21 -3.05 -8.69
C GLN A 284 26.31 -3.82 -7.70
N THR A 285 25.17 -4.28 -8.19
CA THR A 285 24.20 -5.06 -7.44
C THR A 285 24.10 -6.49 -7.97
N LEU A 286 23.37 -7.33 -7.27
CA LEU A 286 23.20 -8.74 -7.64
C LEU A 286 22.74 -8.89 -9.09
N ALA A 287 23.47 -9.70 -9.85
CA ALA A 287 23.16 -10.05 -11.24
C ALA A 287 23.06 -8.87 -12.23
N LEU A 288 23.51 -7.66 -11.85
CA LEU A 288 23.40 -6.46 -12.69
C LEU A 288 24.07 -6.63 -14.06
N ALA A 289 25.19 -7.34 -14.13
CA ALA A 289 25.91 -7.60 -15.38
C ALA A 289 25.31 -8.74 -16.22
N HIS A 290 24.31 -9.45 -15.72
CA HIS A 290 23.71 -10.61 -16.41
C HIS A 290 22.48 -10.22 -17.22
N LEU A 291 22.62 -9.28 -18.17
CA LEU A 291 21.55 -8.86 -19.07
C LEU A 291 21.55 -9.74 -20.36
N ASP A 292 20.36 -9.91 -20.94
CA ASP A 292 20.25 -10.41 -22.30
C ASP A 292 20.50 -9.31 -23.34
N ALA A 293 20.87 -9.70 -24.56
CA ALA A 293 21.26 -8.74 -25.60
C ALA A 293 20.15 -7.75 -25.96
N ALA A 294 18.89 -8.17 -26.01
CA ALA A 294 17.77 -7.33 -26.38
C ALA A 294 17.48 -6.27 -25.31
N THR A 295 17.52 -6.67 -24.02
CA THR A 295 17.37 -5.74 -22.90
C THR A 295 18.51 -4.72 -22.88
N TRP A 296 19.75 -5.15 -23.12
CA TRP A 296 20.89 -4.25 -23.14
C TRP A 296 20.81 -3.23 -24.30
N GLN A 297 20.47 -3.68 -25.50
CA GLN A 297 20.26 -2.80 -26.65
C GLN A 297 19.17 -1.75 -26.40
N ALA A 298 18.07 -2.16 -25.75
CA ALA A 298 17.02 -1.21 -25.39
C ALA A 298 17.52 -0.15 -24.37
N LEU A 299 18.33 -0.55 -23.42
CA LEU A 299 18.91 0.36 -22.42
C LEU A 299 19.92 1.34 -23.03
N THR A 300 20.76 0.88 -23.95
CA THR A 300 21.68 1.78 -24.67
C THR A 300 20.95 2.75 -25.62
N SER A 301 19.86 2.31 -26.26
CA SER A 301 18.97 3.19 -27.03
C SER A 301 18.31 4.25 -26.14
N LEU A 302 17.91 3.89 -24.92
CA LEU A 302 17.42 4.86 -23.94
C LEU A 302 18.51 5.86 -23.56
N ASN A 303 19.76 5.43 -23.35
CA ASN A 303 20.86 6.32 -23.05
C ASN A 303 21.10 7.36 -24.15
N ALA A 304 21.04 6.93 -25.41
CA ALA A 304 21.11 7.84 -26.56
C ALA A 304 19.95 8.84 -26.59
N LEU A 305 18.72 8.38 -26.31
CA LEU A 305 17.55 9.25 -26.19
C LEU A 305 17.73 10.28 -25.06
N LEU A 306 18.22 9.87 -23.89
CA LEU A 306 18.50 10.77 -22.77
C LEU A 306 19.57 11.80 -23.11
N THR A 307 20.56 11.43 -23.93
CA THR A 307 21.59 12.36 -24.44
C THR A 307 20.94 13.42 -25.30
N ASP A 308 20.03 13.05 -26.20
CA ASP A 308 19.33 13.99 -27.08
C ASP A 308 18.37 14.92 -26.33
N TYR A 309 17.74 14.43 -25.28
CA TYR A 309 16.86 15.24 -24.42
C TYR A 309 17.57 16.28 -23.57
N ARG A 310 18.90 16.24 -23.44
CA ARG A 310 19.69 17.19 -22.66
C ARG A 310 19.08 17.53 -21.30
N LEU A 311 18.75 16.48 -20.50
CA LEU A 311 18.10 16.65 -19.20
C LEU A 311 18.80 17.66 -18.28
N GLU A 312 20.11 17.78 -18.41
CA GLU A 312 20.95 18.74 -17.67
C GLU A 312 20.57 20.20 -17.91
N THR A 313 19.84 20.51 -18.98
CA THR A 313 19.42 21.90 -19.29
C THR A 313 18.08 22.26 -18.67
N LEU A 314 17.30 21.26 -18.18
CA LEU A 314 16.01 21.49 -17.54
C LEU A 314 16.14 22.37 -16.28
N PRO A 315 15.13 23.21 -16.00
CA PRO A 315 14.99 23.82 -14.67
C PRO A 315 14.97 22.75 -13.57
N GLN A 316 15.52 23.08 -12.41
CA GLN A 316 15.61 22.15 -11.28
C GLN A 316 14.26 21.54 -10.88
N SER A 317 13.20 22.34 -10.88
CA SER A 317 11.84 21.87 -10.58
C SER A 317 11.34 20.80 -11.58
N SER A 318 11.64 20.97 -12.86
CA SER A 318 11.26 19.99 -13.90
C SER A 318 12.09 18.71 -13.82
N LEU A 319 13.38 18.80 -13.52
CA LEU A 319 14.24 17.65 -13.27
C LEU A 319 13.76 16.85 -12.05
N GLN A 320 13.38 17.55 -10.99
CA GLN A 320 12.84 16.91 -9.80
C GLN A 320 11.55 16.12 -10.14
N VAL A 321 10.66 16.66 -10.97
CA VAL A 321 9.45 15.96 -11.42
C VAL A 321 9.79 14.71 -12.23
N VAL A 322 10.79 14.78 -13.14
CA VAL A 322 11.25 13.61 -13.91
C VAL A 322 11.77 12.51 -12.98
N VAL A 323 12.61 12.86 -12.02
CA VAL A 323 13.14 11.91 -11.02
C VAL A 323 12.03 11.36 -10.13
N GLU A 324 11.13 12.21 -9.66
CA GLU A 324 9.98 11.79 -8.83
C GLU A 324 9.04 10.83 -9.58
N ASN A 325 8.77 11.07 -10.86
CA ASN A 325 7.96 10.18 -11.69
C ASN A 325 8.61 8.79 -11.85
N ALA A 326 9.91 8.76 -12.14
CA ALA A 326 10.69 7.53 -12.21
C ALA A 326 10.70 6.77 -10.89
N LEU A 327 10.86 7.49 -9.77
CA LEU A 327 10.81 6.94 -8.42
C LEU A 327 9.41 6.39 -8.09
N ASN A 328 8.35 7.15 -8.36
CA ASN A 328 6.98 6.74 -8.07
C ASN A 328 6.59 5.48 -8.83
N TYR A 329 7.02 5.36 -10.08
CA TYR A 329 6.80 4.15 -10.86
C TYR A 329 7.56 2.95 -10.28
N SER A 330 8.85 3.13 -9.98
CA SER A 330 9.68 2.11 -9.34
C SER A 330 9.06 1.63 -8.03
N ARG A 331 8.46 2.55 -7.27
CA ARG A 331 7.73 2.28 -6.01
C ARG A 331 6.49 1.43 -6.23
N LYS A 332 5.63 1.79 -7.20
CA LYS A 332 4.34 1.12 -7.43
C LYS A 332 4.47 -0.33 -7.89
N LYS A 333 5.51 -0.67 -8.66
CA LYS A 333 5.60 -1.97 -9.34
C LYS A 333 6.55 -2.97 -8.70
N LEU A 334 7.58 -2.52 -8.01
CA LEU A 334 8.60 -3.42 -7.47
C LEU A 334 8.44 -3.71 -5.98
N ALA A 335 8.16 -2.71 -5.20
CA ALA A 335 7.93 -2.94 -3.81
C ALA A 335 6.45 -3.29 -3.64
N GLY A 336 6.15 -4.50 -3.24
CA GLY A 336 4.89 -4.81 -2.55
C GLY A 336 4.75 -3.98 -1.27
N GLN A 337 5.75 -3.15 -0.97
CA GLN A 337 5.77 -2.14 0.07
C GLN A 337 4.80 -1.02 -0.29
N PHE A 338 3.99 -0.67 0.68
CA PHE A 338 3.07 0.45 0.62
C PHE A 338 3.86 1.76 0.53
N SER A 339 4.07 2.26 -0.69
CA SER A 339 4.69 3.56 -0.88
C SER A 339 3.88 4.61 -0.11
N THR A 340 4.54 5.31 0.80
CA THR A 340 3.89 6.33 1.63
C THR A 340 3.44 7.50 0.73
N PRO A 341 2.15 7.89 0.75
CA PRO A 341 1.70 9.07 0.03
C PRO A 341 2.45 10.32 0.52
N LYS A 342 2.84 11.20 -0.40
CA LYS A 342 3.62 12.42 -0.09
C LYS A 342 2.96 13.28 0.99
N HIS A 343 1.64 13.49 0.88
CA HIS A 343 0.90 14.31 1.84
C HIS A 343 0.82 13.68 3.23
N LEU A 344 0.78 12.35 3.32
CA LEU A 344 0.81 11.63 4.59
C LEU A 344 2.20 11.73 5.24
N ALA A 345 3.26 11.65 4.43
CA ALA A 345 4.63 11.86 4.91
C ALA A 345 4.82 13.29 5.43
N ASP A 346 4.31 14.30 4.69
CA ASP A 346 4.38 15.70 5.08
C ASP A 346 3.60 15.97 6.38
N LEU A 347 2.41 15.38 6.54
CA LEU A 347 1.66 15.45 7.81
C LEU A 347 2.47 14.84 8.96
N LEU A 348 2.99 13.62 8.77
CA LEU A 348 3.74 12.90 9.82
C LEU A 348 4.93 13.73 10.33
N VAL A 349 5.75 14.28 9.42
CA VAL A 349 6.94 15.05 9.84
C VAL A 349 6.56 16.34 10.54
N ARG A 350 5.48 17.02 10.13
CA ARG A 350 5.00 18.27 10.72
C ARG A 350 4.47 18.10 12.13
N ILE A 351 3.80 16.97 12.43
CA ILE A 351 3.25 16.71 13.77
C ILE A 351 4.26 16.07 14.71
N THR A 352 5.42 15.63 14.20
CA THR A 352 6.45 14.92 14.99
C THR A 352 7.67 15.78 15.25
N ILE A 353 8.19 16.50 14.23
CA ILE A 353 9.46 17.21 14.30
C ILE A 353 9.23 18.62 14.87
N GLU A 354 9.52 18.81 16.14
CA GLU A 354 9.41 20.12 16.81
C GLU A 354 10.67 20.97 16.55
N ASN A 355 11.84 20.42 16.90
CA ASN A 355 13.10 21.14 16.70
C ASN A 355 13.76 20.72 15.39
N ARG A 356 13.61 21.57 14.37
CA ARG A 356 14.05 21.30 13.01
C ARG A 356 15.56 21.38 12.82
N ASN A 357 16.30 21.96 13.79
CA ASN A 357 17.76 22.02 13.75
C ASN A 357 18.42 20.73 14.24
N LYS A 358 17.69 19.86 14.94
CA LYS A 358 18.23 18.62 15.51
C LYS A 358 18.14 17.44 14.55
N ALA A 359 18.82 16.35 14.91
CA ALA A 359 18.87 15.12 14.14
C ALA A 359 17.51 14.40 14.06
N VAL A 360 17.15 14.00 12.85
CA VAL A 360 15.94 13.22 12.53
C VAL A 360 16.33 11.97 11.77
N HIS A 361 15.72 10.84 12.06
CA HIS A 361 16.01 9.57 11.40
C HIS A 361 14.74 8.87 10.90
N ASP A 362 14.82 8.32 9.69
CA ASP A 362 13.88 7.36 9.14
C ASP A 362 14.54 5.98 9.06
N PRO A 363 14.31 5.08 10.06
CA PRO A 363 15.01 3.79 10.17
C PRO A 363 14.48 2.70 9.23
N CYS A 364 13.38 2.94 8.52
CA CYS A 364 12.80 2.09 7.49
C CYS A 364 12.44 2.94 6.28
N CYS A 365 13.43 3.68 5.76
CA CYS A 365 13.20 4.77 4.84
C CYS A 365 12.59 4.34 3.50
N GLY A 366 12.69 3.07 3.16
CA GLY A 366 12.21 2.58 1.88
C GLY A 366 12.74 3.45 0.74
N THR A 367 11.83 4.07 0.01
CA THR A 367 12.16 4.92 -1.14
C THR A 367 12.40 6.39 -0.78
N GLY A 368 12.50 6.72 0.51
CA GLY A 368 12.87 8.05 0.99
C GLY A 368 11.77 9.11 0.98
N THR A 369 10.49 8.74 0.91
CA THR A 369 9.39 9.74 0.88
C THR A 369 9.29 10.52 2.18
N ILE A 370 9.35 9.83 3.33
CA ILE A 370 9.29 10.49 4.65
C ILE A 370 10.61 11.23 4.92
N THR A 371 11.72 10.62 4.59
CA THR A 371 13.05 11.26 4.70
C THR A 371 13.11 12.57 3.92
N ARG A 372 12.60 12.58 2.68
CA ARG A 372 12.51 13.80 1.85
C ARG A 372 11.57 14.83 2.46
N ALA A 373 10.42 14.43 2.98
CA ALA A 373 9.50 15.34 3.66
C ALA A 373 10.14 15.99 4.90
N ALA A 374 10.95 15.25 5.67
CA ALA A 374 11.72 15.79 6.80
C ALA A 374 12.77 16.82 6.35
N TYR A 375 13.49 16.52 5.27
CA TYR A 375 14.42 17.46 4.65
C TYR A 375 13.72 18.72 4.16
N ASP A 376 12.62 18.59 3.40
CA ASP A 376 11.85 19.71 2.86
C ASP A 376 11.29 20.60 3.98
N LEU A 377 10.81 19.99 5.09
CA LEU A 377 10.35 20.74 6.27
C LEU A 377 11.47 21.59 6.88
N LYS A 378 12.71 21.10 6.95
CA LYS A 378 13.88 21.86 7.41
C LYS A 378 14.24 22.99 6.46
N ARG A 379 14.19 22.75 5.15
CA ARG A 379 14.41 23.75 4.12
C ARG A 379 13.34 24.85 4.15
N GLU A 380 12.08 24.49 4.40
CA GLU A 380 10.96 25.43 4.49
C GLU A 380 11.15 26.48 5.59
N VAL A 381 11.83 26.14 6.68
CA VAL A 381 12.14 27.09 7.77
C VAL A 381 13.46 27.82 7.59
N GLY A 382 14.08 27.71 6.42
CA GLY A 382 15.27 28.48 6.06
C GLY A 382 16.61 27.85 6.47
N LEU A 383 16.65 26.59 6.92
CA LEU A 383 17.93 25.92 7.16
C LEU A 383 18.71 25.77 5.85
N THR A 384 20.04 25.95 5.91
CA THR A 384 20.89 25.70 4.75
C THR A 384 20.83 24.24 4.32
N VAL A 385 21.11 23.97 3.04
CA VAL A 385 21.16 22.61 2.50
C VAL A 385 22.09 21.74 3.34
N LYS A 386 23.27 22.25 3.68
CA LYS A 386 24.25 21.58 4.52
C LYS A 386 23.69 21.13 5.87
N VAL A 387 23.04 22.03 6.59
CA VAL A 387 22.45 21.72 7.90
C VAL A 387 21.28 20.73 7.73
N ALA A 388 20.42 20.94 6.75
CA ALA A 388 19.29 20.06 6.49
C ALA A 388 19.73 18.62 6.15
N LEU A 389 20.75 18.46 5.27
CA LEU A 389 21.31 17.15 4.93
C LEU A 389 22.03 16.51 6.14
N SER A 390 22.90 17.25 6.84
CA SER A 390 23.68 16.72 7.96
C SER A 390 22.85 16.31 9.18
N THR A 391 21.62 16.77 9.25
CA THR A 391 20.69 16.47 10.36
C THR A 391 19.51 15.57 9.93
N THR A 392 19.49 15.11 8.68
CA THR A 392 18.45 14.17 8.19
C THR A 392 19.11 12.85 7.84
N TRP A 393 18.81 11.83 8.63
CA TRP A 393 19.35 10.47 8.53
C TRP A 393 18.31 9.50 7.99
N ALA A 394 18.73 8.53 7.22
CA ALA A 394 17.87 7.47 6.74
C ALA A 394 18.61 6.14 6.67
N SER A 395 17.93 5.07 7.00
CA SER A 395 18.47 3.72 6.82
C SER A 395 17.40 2.74 6.37
N ASP A 396 17.86 1.70 5.69
CA ASP A 396 17.01 0.57 5.30
C ASP A 396 17.87 -0.71 5.28
N LYS A 397 17.24 -1.83 5.53
CA LYS A 397 17.86 -3.15 5.48
C LYS A 397 18.25 -3.56 4.06
N TYR A 398 17.55 -3.05 3.04
CA TYR A 398 17.65 -3.48 1.65
C TYR A 398 18.34 -2.42 0.78
N ALA A 399 19.24 -2.88 -0.09
CA ALA A 399 20.05 -2.00 -0.93
C ALA A 399 19.25 -1.26 -2.02
N PHE A 400 18.21 -1.89 -2.56
CA PHE A 400 17.42 -1.28 -3.64
C PHE A 400 16.62 -0.06 -3.18
N PRO A 401 15.88 -0.09 -2.06
CA PRO A 401 15.24 1.10 -1.52
C PRO A 401 16.22 2.24 -1.27
N LEU A 402 17.44 1.94 -0.80
CA LEU A 402 18.47 2.96 -0.55
C LEU A 402 18.92 3.70 -1.82
N GLN A 403 18.94 3.03 -2.98
CA GLN A 403 19.20 3.70 -4.25
C GLN A 403 18.17 4.82 -4.47
N LEU A 404 16.90 4.49 -4.31
CA LEU A 404 15.79 5.42 -4.51
C LEU A 404 15.79 6.54 -3.44
N SER A 405 16.06 6.18 -2.19
CA SER A 405 16.15 7.15 -1.08
C SER A 405 17.30 8.13 -1.28
N THR A 406 18.47 7.66 -1.73
CA THR A 406 19.62 8.54 -2.04
C THR A 406 19.27 9.51 -3.17
N ILE A 407 18.63 9.04 -4.25
CA ILE A 407 18.16 9.91 -5.33
C ILE A 407 17.13 10.93 -4.83
N ALA A 408 16.18 10.49 -3.99
CA ALA A 408 15.17 11.37 -3.42
C ALA A 408 15.75 12.48 -2.54
N MET A 409 16.86 12.21 -1.85
CA MET A 409 17.55 13.15 -0.95
C MET A 409 18.51 14.09 -1.69
N THR A 410 18.74 13.89 -2.97
CA THR A 410 19.67 14.73 -3.75
C THR A 410 19.12 16.15 -3.88
N ASP A 411 19.94 17.13 -3.53
CA ASP A 411 19.67 18.55 -3.74
C ASP A 411 20.82 19.15 -4.57
N PRO A 412 20.52 19.80 -5.71
CA PRO A 412 21.56 20.38 -6.57
C PRO A 412 22.45 21.42 -5.88
N GLN A 413 21.95 22.08 -4.83
CA GLN A 413 22.75 23.05 -4.06
C GLN A 413 23.63 22.38 -2.99
N GLY A 414 23.50 21.08 -2.80
CA GLY A 414 24.20 20.29 -1.79
C GLY A 414 24.93 19.09 -2.34
N MET A 415 25.34 19.12 -3.60
CA MET A 415 26.04 18.00 -4.23
C MET A 415 27.42 17.74 -3.63
N ASP A 416 27.97 18.74 -2.93
CA ASP A 416 29.24 18.62 -2.17
C ASP A 416 29.03 18.10 -0.74
N GLU A 417 27.80 17.85 -0.32
CA GLU A 417 27.46 17.43 1.03
C GLU A 417 27.06 15.96 1.06
N VAL A 418 27.43 15.28 2.13
CA VAL A 418 27.12 13.86 2.33
C VAL A 418 25.61 13.67 2.55
N VAL A 419 25.00 12.83 1.73
CA VAL A 419 23.63 12.33 1.93
C VAL A 419 23.66 11.17 2.92
N GLN A 420 23.12 11.36 4.13
CA GLN A 420 23.21 10.40 5.22
C GLN A 420 22.19 9.26 5.10
N VAL A 421 22.27 8.53 3.98
CA VAL A 421 21.45 7.35 3.66
C VAL A 421 22.36 6.12 3.67
N PHE A 422 22.06 5.15 4.55
CA PHE A 422 22.95 4.01 4.76
C PHE A 422 22.20 2.69 4.96
N LYS A 423 22.90 1.57 4.72
CA LYS A 423 22.34 0.23 4.82
C LYS A 423 22.54 -0.33 6.22
N GLU A 424 21.45 -0.46 7.00
CA GLU A 424 21.49 -1.13 8.30
C GLU A 424 20.12 -1.72 8.66
N ASP A 425 20.14 -2.79 9.46
CA ASP A 425 18.93 -3.32 10.08
C ASP A 425 18.57 -2.43 11.29
N MET A 426 17.30 -1.99 11.34
CA MET A 426 16.80 -1.13 12.42
C MET A 426 17.07 -1.66 13.83
N PHE A 427 17.13 -2.99 14.01
CA PHE A 427 17.46 -3.62 15.28
C PHE A 427 18.96 -3.58 15.66
N LYS A 428 19.79 -2.99 14.81
CA LYS A 428 21.21 -2.74 15.12
C LYS A 428 21.53 -1.28 15.37
N LEU A 429 20.62 -0.36 15.04
CA LEU A 429 20.86 1.09 15.14
C LEU A 429 21.31 1.55 16.54
N GLY A 430 20.79 0.95 17.60
CA GLY A 430 21.22 1.26 18.99
C GLY A 430 22.59 0.71 19.38
N THR A 431 23.24 -0.09 18.51
CA THR A 431 24.55 -0.71 18.78
C THR A 431 25.69 -0.13 17.94
N ILE A 432 25.39 0.68 16.92
CA ILE A 432 26.37 1.32 16.06
C ILE A 432 26.54 2.79 16.46
N ASN A 433 27.79 3.22 16.62
CA ASN A 433 28.11 4.59 17.03
C ASN A 433 28.51 5.49 15.86
N SER A 434 28.89 4.91 14.73
CA SER A 434 29.29 5.64 13.52
C SER A 434 29.05 4.82 12.28
N TYR A 435 28.94 5.51 11.13
CA TYR A 435 28.87 4.89 9.82
C TYR A 435 29.86 5.53 8.86
N THR A 436 30.40 4.74 7.92
CA THR A 436 31.33 5.23 6.91
C THR A 436 30.57 5.67 5.67
N PHE A 437 30.74 6.94 5.30
CA PHE A 437 30.23 7.54 4.06
C PHE A 437 31.39 7.95 3.17
N THR A 438 31.13 8.12 1.89
CA THR A 438 32.10 8.71 0.97
C THR A 438 31.87 10.22 0.91
N ASP A 439 32.91 11.03 1.04
CA ASP A 439 32.86 12.48 0.88
C ASP A 439 32.70 12.79 -0.62
N PRO A 440 31.57 13.42 -1.05
CA PRO A 440 31.31 13.63 -2.48
C PRO A 440 32.27 14.61 -3.17
N LYS A 441 32.94 15.46 -2.37
CA LYS A 441 33.90 16.44 -2.90
C LYS A 441 35.32 15.86 -3.03
N LEU A 442 35.71 15.01 -2.07
CA LEU A 442 37.06 14.48 -1.98
C LEU A 442 37.16 13.05 -2.51
N GLY A 443 36.07 12.31 -2.62
CA GLY A 443 36.04 10.91 -3.01
C GLY A 443 36.72 9.97 -1.98
N VAL A 444 36.81 10.39 -0.71
CA VAL A 444 37.44 9.63 0.37
C VAL A 444 36.40 9.17 1.41
N ASP A 445 36.68 8.06 2.05
CA ASP A 445 35.82 7.55 3.11
C ASP A 445 35.97 8.41 4.37
N ILE A 446 34.83 8.82 4.92
CA ILE A 446 34.72 9.56 6.17
C ILE A 446 33.82 8.84 7.15
N GLN A 447 34.22 8.79 8.38
CA GLN A 447 33.37 8.28 9.47
C GLN A 447 32.52 9.40 10.03
N ARG A 448 31.20 9.19 10.04
CA ARG A 448 30.24 10.09 10.70
C ARG A 448 29.68 9.42 11.95
N PRO A 449 29.78 10.07 13.12
CA PRO A 449 29.12 9.60 14.32
C PRO A 449 27.61 9.68 14.13
N ILE A 450 26.89 8.64 14.55
CA ILE A 450 25.43 8.63 14.57
C ILE A 450 24.97 9.24 15.89
N PRO A 451 24.31 10.40 15.87
CA PRO A 451 23.83 11.03 17.10
C PRO A 451 22.62 10.26 17.65
N GLN A 452 22.32 10.45 18.93
CA GLN A 452 20.98 10.17 19.43
C GLN A 452 20.00 11.07 18.69
N MET A 453 18.88 10.51 18.22
CA MET A 453 17.94 11.20 17.38
C MET A 453 16.97 12.01 18.23
N HIS A 454 16.73 13.26 17.84
CA HIS A 454 15.69 14.10 18.47
C HIS A 454 14.30 13.69 17.98
N ALA A 455 14.18 13.29 16.73
CA ALA A 455 12.95 12.75 16.19
C ALA A 455 13.22 11.50 15.31
N ILE A 456 12.30 10.57 15.38
CA ILE A 456 12.24 9.41 14.47
C ILE A 456 10.92 9.48 13.74
N VAL A 457 10.97 9.39 12.41
CA VAL A 457 9.77 9.43 11.55
C VAL A 457 9.85 8.27 10.54
N SER A 458 8.85 7.39 10.52
CA SER A 458 8.91 6.21 9.63
C SER A 458 7.53 5.63 9.31
N ASN A 459 7.43 5.01 8.16
CA ASN A 459 6.36 4.07 7.85
C ASN A 459 6.88 2.65 8.14
N LEU A 460 6.51 2.09 9.28
CA LEU A 460 7.04 0.81 9.72
C LEU A 460 6.43 -0.35 8.90
N PRO A 461 7.21 -1.42 8.62
CA PRO A 461 6.74 -2.53 7.80
C PRO A 461 5.53 -3.25 8.43
N PHE A 462 4.45 -3.44 7.65
CA PHE A 462 3.22 -4.12 8.07
C PHE A 462 3.35 -5.64 8.01
N VAL A 463 4.37 -6.19 8.67
CA VAL A 463 4.66 -7.62 8.69
C VAL A 463 3.90 -8.28 9.83
N ARG A 464 3.04 -9.24 9.46
CA ARG A 464 2.30 -10.04 10.44
C ARG A 464 3.20 -11.03 11.16
N PHE A 465 2.82 -11.41 12.36
CA PHE A 465 3.55 -12.36 13.20
C PHE A 465 3.82 -13.72 12.50
N GLU A 466 2.93 -14.17 11.61
CA GLU A 466 3.05 -15.44 10.89
C GLU A 466 4.28 -15.49 9.96
N ASP A 467 4.72 -14.32 9.50
CA ASP A 467 5.83 -14.17 8.56
C ASP A 467 7.11 -13.63 9.23
N LEU A 468 7.04 -13.31 10.52
CA LEU A 468 8.08 -12.56 11.23
C LEU A 468 9.43 -13.30 11.28
N GLU A 469 9.42 -14.60 11.58
CA GLU A 469 10.65 -15.41 11.68
C GLU A 469 11.30 -15.67 10.32
N LYS A 470 10.49 -15.65 9.24
CA LYS A 470 10.98 -15.80 7.87
C LYS A 470 11.67 -14.54 7.35
N LEU A 471 11.19 -13.37 7.78
CA LEU A 471 11.63 -12.06 7.27
C LEU A 471 12.77 -11.46 8.10
N ASN A 472 12.84 -11.76 9.38
CA ASN A 472 13.85 -11.20 10.26
C ASN A 472 14.28 -12.18 11.37
N ALA A 473 15.39 -12.85 11.14
CA ALA A 473 15.98 -13.79 12.12
C ALA A 473 16.30 -13.12 13.49
N SER A 474 16.57 -11.81 13.47
CA SER A 474 16.85 -11.03 14.70
C SER A 474 15.59 -10.75 15.52
N ALA A 475 14.40 -10.81 14.93
CA ALA A 475 13.14 -10.43 15.61
C ALA A 475 12.86 -11.29 16.85
N LYS A 476 13.22 -12.57 16.83
CA LYS A 476 13.06 -13.48 17.99
C LYS A 476 13.96 -13.06 19.17
N ALA A 477 15.22 -12.77 18.89
CA ALA A 477 16.18 -12.34 19.92
C ALA A 477 15.80 -10.96 20.50
N VAL A 478 15.37 -10.03 19.63
CA VAL A 478 14.89 -8.72 20.07
C VAL A 478 13.63 -8.84 20.92
N ARG A 479 12.67 -9.70 20.56
CA ARG A 479 11.50 -9.97 21.38
C ARG A 479 11.87 -10.51 22.76
N GLN A 480 12.80 -11.45 22.83
CA GLN A 480 13.28 -12.00 24.10
C GLN A 480 13.91 -10.91 24.96
N ALA A 481 14.77 -10.07 24.38
CA ALA A 481 15.41 -8.96 25.08
C ALA A 481 14.38 -7.95 25.61
N ILE A 482 13.41 -7.55 24.77
CA ILE A 482 12.32 -6.63 25.17
C ILE A 482 11.48 -7.25 26.29
N ASN A 483 11.11 -8.51 26.18
CA ASN A 483 10.29 -9.18 27.17
C ASN A 483 11.01 -9.38 28.52
N THR A 484 12.35 -9.44 28.53
CA THR A 484 13.14 -9.51 29.76
C THR A 484 12.97 -8.21 30.60
N ASP A 485 12.79 -7.06 29.94
CA ASP A 485 12.59 -5.77 30.59
C ASP A 485 11.13 -5.48 31.00
N LEU A 486 10.20 -6.37 30.61
CA LEU A 486 8.77 -6.21 30.88
C LEU A 486 8.30 -7.20 31.96
N ASP A 487 7.34 -6.77 32.77
CA ASP A 487 6.62 -7.68 33.65
C ASP A 487 5.92 -8.79 32.87
N VAL A 488 5.80 -9.97 33.42
CA VAL A 488 5.22 -11.15 32.76
C VAL A 488 3.85 -10.86 32.14
N SER A 489 3.01 -10.05 32.82
CA SER A 489 1.68 -9.65 32.34
C SER A 489 1.69 -8.69 31.15
N ASN A 490 2.82 -8.04 30.88
CA ASN A 490 3.00 -7.01 29.85
C ASN A 490 3.90 -7.47 28.70
N GLN A 491 4.33 -8.73 28.72
CA GLN A 491 5.18 -9.30 27.67
C GLN A 491 4.45 -9.39 26.35
N LEU A 492 5.14 -9.05 25.27
CA LEU A 492 4.63 -9.18 23.91
C LEU A 492 4.45 -10.66 23.57
N SER A 493 3.27 -11.00 23.06
CA SER A 493 2.96 -12.35 22.60
C SER A 493 3.63 -12.66 21.25
N ASN A 494 3.76 -13.97 20.93
CA ASN A 494 4.22 -14.43 19.62
C ASN A 494 3.33 -13.96 18.44
N LYS A 495 2.13 -13.43 18.75
CA LYS A 495 1.15 -12.96 17.77
C LYS A 495 1.26 -11.44 17.50
N SER A 496 2.23 -10.75 18.11
CA SER A 496 2.43 -9.32 17.90
C SER A 496 3.12 -9.07 16.56
N ASP A 497 2.66 -8.05 15.83
CA ASP A 497 3.24 -7.63 14.55
C ASP A 497 4.65 -7.04 14.72
N LEU A 498 5.45 -7.04 13.65
CA LEU A 498 6.85 -6.59 13.66
C LEU A 498 7.02 -5.19 14.24
N TYR A 499 6.17 -4.25 13.88
CA TYR A 499 6.29 -2.86 14.33
C TYR A 499 6.20 -2.69 15.86
N ALA A 500 5.54 -3.63 16.56
CA ALA A 500 5.47 -3.58 18.02
C ALA A 500 6.87 -3.74 18.66
N TYR A 501 7.69 -4.62 18.10
CA TYR A 501 9.07 -4.80 18.57
C TYR A 501 9.95 -3.64 18.14
N VAL A 502 9.76 -3.15 16.91
CA VAL A 502 10.52 -2.01 16.39
C VAL A 502 10.32 -0.78 17.29
N LEU A 503 9.08 -0.41 17.58
CA LEU A 503 8.79 0.76 18.39
C LEU A 503 9.43 0.68 19.78
N LEU A 504 9.33 -0.46 20.43
CA LEU A 504 9.95 -0.64 21.74
C LEU A 504 11.50 -0.65 21.68
N TYR A 505 12.09 -1.10 20.56
CA TYR A 505 13.53 -1.06 20.35
C TYR A 505 14.03 0.37 20.10
N LEU A 506 13.28 1.22 19.44
CA LEU A 506 13.68 2.59 19.10
C LEU A 506 13.93 3.48 20.32
N ARG A 507 13.54 3.06 21.55
CA ARG A 507 13.91 3.73 22.78
C ARG A 507 15.44 3.87 22.97
N HIS A 508 16.22 2.98 22.34
CA HIS A 508 17.68 3.00 22.41
C HIS A 508 18.31 3.98 21.41
N VAL A 509 17.56 4.45 20.42
CA VAL A 509 18.04 5.30 19.33
C VAL A 509 17.67 6.76 19.54
N ILE A 510 16.57 7.01 20.27
CA ILE A 510 16.04 8.34 20.50
C ILE A 510 16.55 8.94 21.80
N GLU A 511 16.86 10.26 21.79
CA GLU A 511 17.23 10.99 23.01
C GLU A 511 16.04 11.11 23.98
N ASP A 512 16.33 11.45 25.24
CA ASP A 512 15.30 11.71 26.24
C ASP A 512 14.43 12.89 25.78
N ASP A 513 13.11 12.83 26.01
CA ASP A 513 12.10 13.76 25.50
C ASP A 513 11.97 13.80 23.95
N GLY A 514 12.76 13.02 23.23
CA GLY A 514 12.66 12.94 21.77
C GLY A 514 11.34 12.30 21.33
N LYS A 515 10.88 12.65 20.10
CA LYS A 515 9.59 12.21 19.56
C LYS A 515 9.73 11.16 18.45
N ILE A 516 8.83 10.19 18.48
CA ILE A 516 8.69 9.15 17.44
C ILE A 516 7.33 9.34 16.78
N GLY A 517 7.31 9.61 15.48
CA GLY A 517 6.12 9.61 14.65
C GLY A 517 6.15 8.45 13.67
N VAL A 518 5.17 7.58 13.73
CA VAL A 518 5.14 6.40 12.85
C VAL A 518 3.77 6.15 12.22
N ILE A 519 3.81 5.54 11.04
CA ILE A 519 2.65 4.94 10.39
C ILE A 519 2.69 3.44 10.67
N ILE A 520 1.63 2.91 11.26
CA ILE A 520 1.47 1.49 11.60
C ILE A 520 0.08 1.00 11.24
N SER A 521 -0.15 -0.32 11.18
CA SER A 521 -1.51 -0.85 11.04
C SER A 521 -2.33 -0.55 12.29
N ASN A 522 -3.66 -0.42 12.15
CA ASN A 522 -4.56 -0.18 13.27
C ASN A 522 -4.83 -1.42 14.14
N ALA A 523 -4.23 -2.57 13.85
CA ALA A 523 -4.48 -3.84 14.55
C ALA A 523 -4.23 -3.74 16.06
N TRP A 524 -3.25 -2.95 16.50
CA TRP A 524 -2.91 -2.75 17.91
C TRP A 524 -4.03 -2.10 18.75
N LEU A 525 -4.98 -1.41 18.10
CA LEU A 525 -6.11 -0.78 18.78
C LEU A 525 -7.11 -1.81 19.31
N GLY A 526 -7.26 -2.97 18.64
CA GLY A 526 -8.32 -3.93 18.99
C GLY A 526 -7.91 -5.41 19.05
N ALA A 527 -6.76 -5.81 18.48
CA ALA A 527 -6.30 -7.20 18.54
C ALA A 527 -5.91 -7.62 19.98
N ASP A 528 -5.97 -8.92 20.25
CA ASP A 528 -5.71 -9.49 21.59
C ASP A 528 -4.32 -9.11 22.14
N TRP A 529 -3.30 -9.09 21.26
CA TRP A 529 -1.94 -8.69 21.65
C TRP A 529 -1.78 -7.19 21.89
N GLY A 530 -2.72 -6.37 21.38
CA GLY A 530 -2.65 -4.91 21.47
C GLY A 530 -2.66 -4.39 22.90
N GLN A 531 -3.34 -5.04 23.84
CA GLN A 531 -3.37 -4.62 25.23
C GLN A 531 -1.97 -4.68 25.88
N ALA A 532 -1.25 -5.79 25.71
CA ALA A 532 0.12 -5.91 26.22
C ALA A 532 1.04 -4.89 25.56
N PHE A 533 0.90 -4.66 24.26
CA PHE A 533 1.68 -3.67 23.53
C PHE A 533 1.43 -2.24 24.03
N ARG A 534 0.17 -1.83 24.25
CA ARG A 534 -0.16 -0.51 24.80
C ARG A 534 0.45 -0.29 26.18
N LYS A 535 0.38 -1.28 27.05
CA LYS A 535 1.02 -1.22 28.38
C LYS A 535 2.55 -1.10 28.27
N ALA A 536 3.17 -1.86 27.35
CA ALA A 536 4.60 -1.78 27.10
C ALA A 536 4.99 -0.42 26.53
N LEU A 537 4.19 0.16 25.62
CA LEU A 537 4.42 1.50 25.11
C LEU A 537 4.38 2.53 26.25
N LEU A 538 3.36 2.53 27.09
CA LEU A 538 3.19 3.48 28.19
C LEU A 538 4.32 3.38 29.23
N LYS A 539 4.99 2.24 29.37
CA LYS A 539 6.18 2.10 30.23
C LYS A 539 7.34 2.97 29.73
N TYR A 540 7.55 3.06 28.42
CA TYR A 540 8.73 3.70 27.82
C TYR A 540 8.43 5.03 27.14
N PHE A 541 7.17 5.30 26.82
CA PHE A 541 6.75 6.46 26.06
C PHE A 541 5.46 7.08 26.61
N SER A 542 5.32 8.38 26.46
CA SER A 542 4.05 9.07 26.50
C SER A 542 3.43 9.00 25.11
N ILE A 543 2.18 8.57 25.00
CA ILE A 543 1.43 8.57 23.73
C ILE A 543 0.80 9.95 23.59
N ILE A 544 1.24 10.73 22.60
CA ILE A 544 0.76 12.09 22.40
C ILE A 544 -0.48 12.11 21.51
N ASN A 545 -0.36 11.55 20.28
CA ASN A 545 -1.43 11.55 19.31
C ASN A 545 -1.62 10.15 18.70
N VAL A 546 -2.88 9.74 18.58
CA VAL A 546 -3.32 8.57 17.81
C VAL A 546 -4.26 9.09 16.73
N VAL A 547 -3.83 9.07 15.46
CA VAL A 547 -4.60 9.67 14.36
C VAL A 547 -5.05 8.58 13.39
N VAL A 548 -6.33 8.60 13.02
CA VAL A 548 -6.94 7.70 12.01
C VAL A 548 -7.73 8.50 10.98
N SER A 549 -8.04 7.91 9.84
CA SER A 549 -8.91 8.52 8.84
C SER A 549 -10.37 8.21 9.12
N ALA A 550 -11.24 9.22 9.04
CA ALA A 550 -12.69 9.07 8.95
C ALA A 550 -13.19 9.06 7.49
N LYS A 551 -12.29 9.25 6.50
CA LYS A 551 -12.62 9.38 5.07
C LYS A 551 -11.60 8.65 4.20
N GLY A 552 -11.91 7.44 3.80
CA GLY A 552 -11.08 6.62 2.93
C GLY A 552 -9.75 6.13 3.58
N ARG A 553 -9.12 5.18 2.92
CA ARG A 553 -7.81 4.66 3.35
C ARG A 553 -6.70 5.59 2.87
N TRP A 554 -5.65 5.76 3.65
CA TRP A 554 -4.48 6.53 3.22
C TRP A 554 -3.62 5.82 2.16
N PHE A 555 -3.74 4.50 2.04
CA PHE A 555 -2.99 3.69 1.08
C PHE A 555 -3.96 3.03 0.09
N ALA A 556 -3.97 3.49 -1.16
CA ALA A 556 -4.87 2.98 -2.20
C ALA A 556 -4.68 1.48 -2.48
N ASN A 557 -3.45 1.00 -2.46
CA ASN A 557 -3.09 -0.37 -2.81
C ASN A 557 -3.04 -1.33 -1.60
N ALA A 558 -3.26 -0.83 -0.38
CA ALA A 558 -3.22 -1.62 0.84
C ALA A 558 -4.61 -2.01 1.32
N LYS A 559 -4.83 -3.28 1.60
CA LYS A 559 -6.02 -3.75 2.34
C LYS A 559 -5.88 -3.55 3.85
N VAL A 560 -5.07 -2.57 4.27
CA VAL A 560 -4.75 -2.29 5.67
C VAL A 560 -5.21 -0.89 6.02
N VAL A 561 -5.93 -0.75 7.11
CA VAL A 561 -6.21 0.55 7.74
C VAL A 561 -5.01 0.90 8.63
N THR A 562 -4.57 2.13 8.55
CA THR A 562 -3.36 2.60 9.23
C THR A 562 -3.65 3.68 10.26
N THR A 563 -2.75 3.80 11.21
CA THR A 563 -2.75 4.80 12.28
C THR A 563 -1.46 5.61 12.21
N LEU A 564 -1.53 6.94 12.33
CA LEU A 564 -0.38 7.75 12.71
C LEU A 564 -0.30 7.74 14.23
N LEU A 565 0.86 7.37 14.74
CA LEU A 565 1.14 7.33 16.18
C LEU A 565 2.31 8.26 16.49
N VAL A 566 2.08 9.24 17.37
CA VAL A 566 3.14 10.13 17.86
C VAL A 566 3.39 9.81 19.34
N LEU A 567 4.63 9.46 19.62
CA LEU A 567 5.13 9.10 20.94
C LEU A 567 6.21 10.08 21.36
N GLN A 568 6.37 10.28 22.66
CA GLN A 568 7.52 10.98 23.25
C GLN A 568 8.24 10.02 24.21
N LYS A 569 9.56 9.94 24.13
CA LYS A 569 10.32 9.11 25.07
C LYS A 569 10.10 9.62 26.48
N ARG A 570 9.74 8.71 27.36
CA ARG A 570 9.38 9.05 28.74
C ARG A 570 10.62 9.32 29.58
N VAL A 571 10.51 10.41 30.34
CA VAL A 571 11.39 10.74 31.46
C VAL A 571 10.52 10.77 32.72
N GLY A 572 10.74 9.82 33.65
CA GLY A 572 9.95 9.66 34.86
C GLY A 572 8.80 8.67 34.77
N ASP A 573 7.95 8.66 35.80
CA ASP A 573 6.88 7.65 35.97
C ASP A 573 5.60 8.01 35.21
N VAL A 574 4.74 7.01 35.03
CA VAL A 574 3.43 7.16 34.37
C VAL A 574 2.46 7.85 35.33
N SER A 575 1.87 8.98 34.90
CA SER A 575 0.82 9.66 35.67
C SER A 575 -0.57 9.27 35.15
N ALA A 576 -1.51 9.06 36.07
CA ALA A 576 -2.91 8.81 35.75
C ALA A 576 -3.60 9.97 35.02
N ASP A 577 -3.09 11.21 35.25
CA ASP A 577 -3.60 12.43 34.62
C ASP A 577 -3.00 12.70 33.22
N GLU A 578 -2.00 11.92 32.81
CA GLU A 578 -1.42 12.00 31.46
C GLU A 578 -2.50 11.79 30.40
N THR A 579 -2.52 12.61 29.37
CA THR A 579 -3.57 12.61 28.35
C THR A 579 -3.09 12.10 27.01
N ILE A 580 -3.99 11.45 26.29
CA ILE A 580 -3.79 10.98 24.91
C ILE A 580 -4.84 11.64 24.02
N ASN A 581 -4.41 12.16 22.87
CA ASN A 581 -5.31 12.70 21.86
C ASN A 581 -5.68 11.63 20.82
N PHE A 582 -6.95 11.32 20.72
CA PHE A 582 -7.53 10.44 19.70
C PHE A 582 -8.16 11.31 18.62
N ILE A 583 -7.60 11.27 17.40
CA ILE A 583 -7.89 12.23 16.35
C ILE A 583 -8.37 11.51 15.09
N THR A 584 -9.42 12.04 14.47
CA THR A 584 -9.86 11.59 13.14
C THR A 584 -9.68 12.71 12.11
N THR A 585 -9.07 12.41 10.96
CA THR A 585 -9.05 13.34 9.82
C THR A 585 -10.36 13.25 9.04
N GLN A 586 -10.95 14.40 8.70
CA GLN A 586 -12.29 14.51 8.10
C GLN A 586 -12.27 14.70 6.58
N LEU A 587 -11.08 14.82 5.96
CA LEU A 587 -10.89 14.94 4.53
C LEU A 587 -10.22 13.68 3.96
N PRO A 588 -10.61 13.21 2.77
CA PRO A 588 -9.89 12.15 2.07
C PRO A 588 -8.50 12.64 1.65
N ILE A 589 -7.53 11.71 1.60
CA ILE A 589 -6.12 12.07 1.40
C ILE A 589 -5.83 12.74 0.05
N ASN A 590 -6.62 12.46 -0.99
CA ASN A 590 -6.50 13.11 -2.29
C ASN A 590 -6.85 14.62 -2.24
N GLU A 591 -7.70 15.04 -1.30
CA GLU A 591 -8.04 16.45 -1.09
C GLU A 591 -6.98 17.20 -0.28
N TRP A 592 -6.00 16.51 0.30
CA TRP A 592 -4.87 17.14 1.01
C TRP A 592 -3.88 17.81 0.05
N ALA A 593 -3.94 17.49 -1.24
CA ALA A 593 -3.05 18.01 -2.28
C ALA A 593 -3.27 19.50 -2.59
N GLU A 594 -4.46 20.05 -2.30
CA GLU A 594 -4.72 21.47 -2.47
C GLU A 594 -3.88 22.28 -1.49
N ALA A 595 -3.24 23.33 -2.00
CA ALA A 595 -2.20 24.10 -1.35
C ALA A 595 -2.64 24.63 0.02
N HIS A 596 -2.25 24.19 1.09
CA HIS A 596 -2.43 24.55 2.50
C HIS A 596 -3.12 23.51 3.38
N ASN A 597 -3.83 22.51 2.82
CA ASN A 597 -4.61 21.57 3.64
C ASN A 597 -3.73 20.77 4.61
N VAL A 598 -2.60 20.22 4.16
CA VAL A 598 -1.71 19.43 5.07
C VAL A 598 -1.16 20.29 6.19
N LYS A 599 -0.75 21.53 5.90
CA LYS A 599 -0.24 22.47 6.94
C LYS A 599 -1.32 22.80 7.95
N GLN A 600 -2.54 23.03 7.47
CA GLN A 600 -3.68 23.34 8.34
C GLN A 600 -4.08 22.14 9.18
N ILE A 601 -4.15 20.93 8.60
CA ILE A 601 -4.39 19.67 9.32
C ILE A 601 -3.34 19.48 10.42
N ALA A 602 -2.05 19.66 10.08
CA ALA A 602 -0.97 19.55 11.06
C ALA A 602 -1.10 20.54 12.21
N GLN A 603 -1.45 21.80 11.91
CA GLN A 603 -1.68 22.83 12.93
C GLN A 603 -2.88 22.49 13.82
N ASP A 604 -3.98 22.03 13.23
CA ASP A 604 -5.18 21.63 13.99
C ASP A 604 -4.87 20.46 14.93
N ILE A 605 -4.03 19.48 14.49
CA ILE A 605 -3.56 18.37 15.34
C ILE A 605 -2.66 18.85 16.46
N VAL A 606 -1.64 19.67 16.16
CA VAL A 606 -0.69 20.18 17.16
C VAL A 606 -1.38 21.05 18.20
N LEU A 607 -2.37 21.86 17.80
CA LEU A 607 -3.18 22.69 18.67
C LEU A 607 -4.31 21.90 19.38
N THR A 608 -4.46 20.61 19.06
CA THR A 608 -5.50 19.72 19.60
C THR A 608 -6.89 20.35 19.52
N LYS A 609 -7.25 20.91 18.36
CA LYS A 609 -8.58 21.47 18.15
C LYS A 609 -9.61 20.36 18.26
N THR A 610 -10.55 20.49 19.18
CA THR A 610 -11.58 19.47 19.42
C THR A 610 -12.46 19.22 18.19
N THR A 611 -12.74 20.28 17.41
CA THR A 611 -13.50 20.19 16.16
C THR A 611 -13.05 21.26 15.18
N SER A 612 -12.73 20.85 13.97
CA SER A 612 -12.50 21.72 12.81
C SER A 612 -13.06 21.04 11.55
N THR A 613 -13.01 21.72 10.39
CA THR A 613 -13.36 21.09 9.10
C THR A 613 -12.42 19.94 8.74
N ASN A 614 -11.21 19.94 9.31
CA ASN A 614 -10.14 19.01 8.97
C ASN A 614 -10.05 17.83 9.92
N ILE A 615 -10.35 18.04 11.22
CA ILE A 615 -10.19 17.01 12.24
C ILE A 615 -11.32 17.05 13.28
N THR A 616 -11.50 15.92 13.97
CA THR A 616 -12.19 15.82 15.24
C THR A 616 -11.25 15.14 16.24
N ALA A 617 -11.13 15.69 17.44
CA ALA A 617 -10.23 15.20 18.47
C ALA A 617 -10.96 14.96 19.80
N GLN A 618 -10.60 13.87 20.48
CA GLN A 618 -10.96 13.56 21.86
C GLN A 618 -9.67 13.45 22.67
N THR A 619 -9.59 14.20 23.77
CA THR A 619 -8.48 14.11 24.73
C THR A 619 -8.96 13.35 25.96
N LEU A 620 -8.31 12.23 26.27
CA LEU A 620 -8.67 11.36 27.39
C LEU A 620 -7.45 11.16 28.30
N SER A 621 -7.65 11.26 29.62
CA SER A 621 -6.62 10.89 30.59
C SER A 621 -6.45 9.38 30.67
N LEU A 622 -5.31 8.88 31.11
CA LEU A 622 -5.08 7.46 31.36
C LEU A 622 -6.09 6.89 32.36
N LEU A 623 -6.52 7.69 33.34
CA LEU A 623 -7.58 7.32 34.27
C LEU A 623 -8.90 7.07 33.52
N GLN A 624 -9.32 8.00 32.66
CA GLN A 624 -10.55 7.84 31.86
C GLN A 624 -10.46 6.63 30.90
N ILE A 625 -9.31 6.45 30.26
CA ILE A 625 -9.06 5.30 29.37
C ILE A 625 -9.22 3.99 30.13
N ASN A 626 -8.63 3.88 31.33
CA ASN A 626 -8.77 2.69 32.15
C ASN A 626 -10.24 2.43 32.58
N GLN A 627 -10.98 3.47 32.92
CA GLN A 627 -12.43 3.34 33.26
C GLN A 627 -13.23 2.84 32.05
N LEU A 628 -12.96 3.37 30.85
CA LEU A 628 -13.60 2.95 29.60
C LEU A 628 -13.26 1.49 29.25
N GLU A 629 -11.98 1.08 29.40
CA GLU A 629 -11.56 -0.30 29.19
C GLU A 629 -12.25 -1.28 30.16
N GLN A 630 -12.49 -0.87 31.42
CA GLN A 630 -13.25 -1.64 32.40
C GLN A 630 -14.70 -1.86 31.97
N LEU A 631 -15.31 -0.90 31.25
CA LEU A 631 -16.64 -1.04 30.66
C LEU A 631 -16.65 -1.82 29.30
N GLY A 632 -15.51 -2.36 28.89
CA GLY A 632 -15.38 -3.11 27.64
C GLY A 632 -15.19 -2.25 26.39
N VAL A 633 -15.03 -0.93 26.53
CA VAL A 633 -14.78 -0.02 25.41
C VAL A 633 -13.34 -0.15 24.95
N GLY A 634 -13.14 -0.57 23.70
CA GLY A 634 -11.81 -0.71 23.10
C GLY A 634 -11.21 0.64 22.67
N TRP A 635 -9.89 0.70 22.48
CA TRP A 635 -9.21 1.90 21.98
C TRP A 635 -9.71 2.34 20.61
N SER A 636 -10.20 1.43 19.79
CA SER A 636 -10.86 1.74 18.51
C SER A 636 -12.10 2.62 18.63
N ALA A 637 -12.70 2.71 19.81
CA ALA A 637 -13.86 3.54 20.08
C ALA A 637 -13.55 4.89 20.75
N MET A 638 -12.28 5.16 21.09
CA MET A 638 -11.90 6.40 21.79
C MET A 638 -11.81 7.64 20.88
N PHE A 639 -12.11 7.50 19.60
CA PHE A 639 -12.12 8.58 18.61
C PHE A 639 -13.43 9.38 18.57
N VAL A 640 -14.43 9.00 19.36
CA VAL A 640 -15.75 9.62 19.38
C VAL A 640 -16.09 10.17 20.77
N ASN A 641 -17.09 11.05 20.85
CA ASN A 641 -17.52 11.59 22.13
C ASN A 641 -18.07 10.49 23.04
N LEU A 642 -17.43 10.26 24.18
CA LEU A 642 -17.79 9.26 25.18
C LEU A 642 -18.31 9.87 26.49
N ASN A 643 -18.46 11.20 26.58
CA ASN A 643 -18.88 11.88 27.82
C ASN A 643 -20.25 11.42 28.32
N TRP A 644 -21.16 11.05 27.41
CA TRP A 644 -22.47 10.53 27.78
C TRP A 644 -22.39 9.16 28.47
N LEU A 645 -21.39 8.33 28.16
CA LEU A 645 -21.26 6.98 28.71
C LEU A 645 -20.98 6.98 30.21
N SER A 646 -20.26 7.99 30.72
CA SER A 646 -19.98 8.14 32.15
C SER A 646 -21.25 8.24 32.99
N GLN A 647 -22.34 8.79 32.45
CA GLN A 647 -23.62 8.91 33.12
C GLN A 647 -24.30 7.56 33.34
N PHE A 648 -24.02 6.57 32.44
CA PHE A 648 -24.63 5.22 32.52
C PHE A 648 -23.83 4.24 33.37
N THR A 649 -22.65 4.60 33.87
CA THR A 649 -21.78 3.65 34.59
C THR A 649 -22.49 2.93 35.76
N ALA A 650 -23.34 3.63 36.49
CA ALA A 650 -24.13 3.03 37.60
C ALA A 650 -25.21 2.04 37.14
N HIS A 651 -25.58 2.10 35.85
CA HIS A 651 -26.63 1.24 35.25
C HIS A 651 -26.08 0.10 34.42
N LEU A 652 -24.75 0.05 34.21
CA LEU A 652 -24.07 -0.97 33.42
C LEU A 652 -23.49 -2.04 34.33
N ILE A 653 -23.78 -3.29 34.00
CA ILE A 653 -23.24 -4.45 34.73
C ILE A 653 -22.62 -5.43 33.74
N PRO A 654 -21.67 -6.26 34.18
CA PRO A 654 -21.08 -7.30 33.32
C PRO A 654 -22.16 -8.22 32.73
N ALA A 655 -22.13 -8.39 31.40
CA ALA A 655 -23.08 -9.26 30.69
C ALA A 655 -23.06 -10.69 31.23
N SER A 656 -21.94 -11.15 31.77
CA SER A 656 -21.77 -12.46 32.40
C SER A 656 -22.70 -12.73 33.58
N GLN A 657 -23.35 -11.71 34.14
CA GLN A 657 -24.36 -11.91 35.16
C GLN A 657 -25.65 -12.50 34.57
N TYR A 658 -25.98 -12.17 33.34
CA TYR A 658 -27.23 -12.56 32.68
C TYR A 658 -27.06 -13.63 31.60
N VAL A 659 -25.89 -13.63 30.90
CA VAL A 659 -25.68 -14.50 29.74
C VAL A 659 -24.30 -15.13 29.78
N ASP A 660 -24.19 -16.33 29.25
CA ASP A 660 -22.93 -16.98 28.92
C ASP A 660 -22.64 -16.75 27.42
N ILE A 661 -21.47 -16.18 27.12
CA ILE A 661 -21.08 -15.81 25.76
C ILE A 661 -19.94 -16.72 25.31
N ALA A 662 -20.11 -17.36 24.16
CA ALA A 662 -19.09 -18.20 23.58
C ALA A 662 -19.18 -18.21 22.05
N ARG A 663 -18.15 -18.69 21.40
CA ARG A 663 -18.19 -18.93 19.97
C ARG A 663 -18.96 -20.18 19.67
N GLY A 664 -19.66 -20.22 18.55
CA GLY A 664 -20.34 -21.42 18.07
C GLY A 664 -19.37 -22.59 17.79
N ALA A 665 -19.88 -23.77 17.55
CA ALA A 665 -19.11 -25.00 17.44
C ALA A 665 -18.08 -24.96 16.28
N ARG A 666 -16.86 -25.44 16.56
CA ARG A 666 -15.77 -25.58 15.61
C ARG A 666 -15.29 -27.02 15.54
N ARG A 667 -15.45 -27.64 14.37
CA ARG A 667 -14.91 -29.00 14.13
C ARG A 667 -13.99 -29.12 12.91
N GLY A 668 -13.95 -28.14 12.05
CA GLY A 668 -12.90 -28.05 11.01
C GLY A 668 -13.21 -28.68 9.64
N TRP A 669 -14.33 -29.38 9.45
CA TRP A 669 -14.74 -29.95 8.18
C TRP A 669 -16.25 -29.86 7.97
N ASP A 670 -16.69 -28.73 7.39
CA ASP A 670 -18.10 -28.37 7.26
C ASP A 670 -18.93 -29.45 6.52
N LYS A 671 -18.38 -30.10 5.48
CA LYS A 671 -19.09 -31.14 4.71
C LYS A 671 -19.44 -32.40 5.52
N LEU A 672 -18.69 -32.75 6.57
CA LEU A 672 -18.99 -33.86 7.47
C LEU A 672 -20.04 -33.43 8.49
N PHE A 673 -19.86 -32.24 9.07
CA PHE A 673 -20.63 -31.80 10.21
C PHE A 673 -21.94 -31.07 9.88
N TYR A 674 -22.08 -30.59 8.65
CA TYR A 674 -23.30 -29.94 8.15
C TYR A 674 -23.75 -30.62 6.85
N PRO A 675 -24.44 -31.74 6.98
CA PRO A 675 -24.96 -32.51 5.85
C PRO A 675 -25.98 -31.70 5.05
N ASP A 676 -26.00 -31.91 3.74
CA ASP A 676 -27.07 -31.38 2.90
C ASP A 676 -28.32 -32.23 3.06
N PHE A 677 -29.51 -31.70 2.80
CA PHE A 677 -30.77 -32.42 2.94
C PHE A 677 -30.75 -33.72 2.12
N GLY A 678 -31.39 -34.77 2.71
CA GLY A 678 -31.44 -36.09 2.07
C GLY A 678 -30.25 -36.99 2.39
N HIS A 679 -29.52 -36.72 3.46
CA HIS A 679 -28.31 -37.43 3.87
C HIS A 679 -28.56 -38.84 4.40
N GLY A 680 -29.81 -39.23 4.78
CA GLY A 680 -30.15 -40.55 5.28
C GLY A 680 -29.69 -40.86 6.72
N ILE A 681 -29.18 -39.87 7.47
CA ILE A 681 -28.78 -40.02 8.86
C ILE A 681 -30.04 -40.04 9.76
N GLU A 682 -30.03 -40.85 10.80
CA GLU A 682 -31.15 -40.95 11.75
C GLU A 682 -31.35 -39.63 12.51
N VAL A 683 -32.62 -39.24 12.74
CA VAL A 683 -33.01 -37.95 13.34
C VAL A 683 -32.37 -37.70 14.71
N GLU A 684 -32.08 -38.74 15.47
CA GLU A 684 -31.45 -38.64 16.79
C GLU A 684 -30.03 -38.07 16.76
N PHE A 685 -29.34 -38.15 15.58
CA PHE A 685 -27.99 -37.62 15.40
C PHE A 685 -28.00 -36.28 14.64
N ILE A 686 -29.17 -35.72 14.37
CA ILE A 686 -29.33 -34.47 13.63
C ILE A 686 -29.89 -33.39 14.55
N GLN A 687 -29.23 -32.22 14.51
CA GLN A 687 -29.69 -31.04 15.25
C GLN A 687 -29.84 -29.85 14.30
N PRO A 688 -30.91 -29.03 14.44
CA PRO A 688 -31.03 -27.78 13.70
C PRO A 688 -29.87 -26.83 14.03
N VAL A 689 -29.22 -26.26 13.02
CA VAL A 689 -28.10 -25.34 13.17
C VAL A 689 -28.27 -24.08 12.33
N LEU A 690 -27.85 -22.94 12.87
CA LEU A 690 -27.66 -21.72 12.08
C LEU A 690 -26.18 -21.63 11.61
N GLU A 691 -25.95 -21.74 10.33
CA GLU A 691 -24.61 -21.64 9.76
C GLU A 691 -24.13 -20.18 9.65
N ASN A 692 -25.01 -19.29 9.20
CA ASN A 692 -24.70 -17.87 9.04
C ASN A 692 -25.97 -17.00 9.05
N LEU A 693 -25.80 -15.68 9.17
CA LEU A 693 -26.89 -14.70 9.22
C LEU A 693 -27.15 -14.00 7.87
N ARG A 694 -26.70 -14.56 6.75
CA ARG A 694 -26.83 -13.89 5.43
C ARG A 694 -28.28 -13.79 4.96
N THR A 695 -29.07 -14.81 5.24
CA THR A 695 -30.49 -14.90 4.86
C THR A 695 -31.44 -14.36 5.92
N THR A 696 -30.94 -14.07 7.13
CA THR A 696 -31.73 -13.48 8.21
C THR A 696 -31.88 -11.98 8.02
N SER A 697 -33.09 -11.52 7.71
CA SER A 697 -33.38 -10.10 7.50
C SER A 697 -33.85 -9.39 8.77
N GLY A 698 -34.61 -10.05 9.65
CA GLY A 698 -35.20 -9.50 10.89
C GLY A 698 -34.37 -9.82 12.14
N LEU A 699 -34.89 -9.46 13.30
CA LEU A 699 -34.27 -9.71 14.62
C LEU A 699 -34.50 -11.16 15.15
N ILE A 700 -35.37 -11.92 14.49
CA ILE A 700 -35.60 -13.32 14.80
C ILE A 700 -34.81 -14.19 13.83
N ALA A 701 -33.97 -15.07 14.37
CA ALA A 701 -33.18 -16.02 13.59
C ALA A 701 -33.81 -17.41 13.62
N MET A 702 -33.72 -18.12 12.49
CA MET A 702 -34.10 -19.51 12.37
C MET A 702 -32.93 -20.35 11.87
N PRO A 703 -32.77 -21.59 12.35
CA PRO A 703 -31.80 -22.52 11.77
C PRO A 703 -31.98 -22.66 10.25
N ASP A 704 -30.87 -22.69 9.53
CA ASP A 704 -30.81 -22.75 8.06
C ASP A 704 -30.24 -24.08 7.55
N LYS A 705 -29.69 -24.91 8.44
CA LYS A 705 -29.10 -26.22 8.14
C LYS A 705 -29.30 -27.24 9.23
N GLU A 706 -28.85 -28.44 8.94
CA GLU A 706 -28.77 -29.57 9.89
C GLU A 706 -27.31 -29.82 10.26
N ALA A 707 -27.08 -30.21 11.51
CA ALA A 707 -25.77 -30.59 12.04
C ALA A 707 -25.75 -32.07 12.42
N PHE A 708 -24.72 -32.77 11.96
CA PHE A 708 -24.46 -34.14 12.39
C PHE A 708 -23.77 -34.12 13.75
N CYS A 709 -24.51 -34.56 14.80
CA CYS A 709 -24.09 -34.55 16.19
C CYS A 709 -24.12 -35.98 16.73
N CYS A 710 -23.05 -36.74 16.53
CA CYS A 710 -22.89 -38.09 17.00
C CYS A 710 -21.69 -38.21 17.95
N SER A 711 -21.91 -38.65 19.19
CA SER A 711 -20.89 -38.99 20.19
C SER A 711 -20.86 -40.48 20.54
N VAL A 712 -21.51 -41.30 19.71
CA VAL A 712 -21.66 -42.76 19.94
C VAL A 712 -20.53 -43.45 19.15
N ALA A 713 -19.91 -44.48 19.75
CA ALA A 713 -18.91 -45.32 19.08
C ALA A 713 -19.52 -46.12 17.93
N ILE A 714 -18.73 -46.39 16.86
CA ILE A 714 -19.20 -47.11 15.66
C ILE A 714 -19.80 -48.47 16.08
N ASP A 715 -19.13 -49.23 16.94
CA ASP A 715 -19.61 -50.52 17.43
C ASP A 715 -20.99 -50.45 18.15
N ASP A 716 -21.27 -49.33 18.80
CA ASP A 716 -22.55 -49.07 19.47
C ASP A 716 -23.63 -48.63 18.45
N LEU A 717 -23.25 -47.91 17.41
CA LEU A 717 -24.12 -47.58 16.28
C LEU A 717 -24.54 -48.82 15.52
N GLU A 718 -23.62 -49.77 15.30
CA GLU A 718 -23.89 -51.08 14.69
C GLU A 718 -24.89 -51.88 15.53
N ARG A 719 -24.68 -51.97 16.86
CA ARG A 719 -25.56 -52.64 17.79
C ARG A 719 -26.98 -52.04 17.82
N LYS A 720 -27.09 -50.75 17.60
CA LYS A 720 -28.38 -50.03 17.54
C LYS A 720 -29.05 -50.09 16.16
N GLY A 721 -28.33 -50.53 15.13
CA GLY A 721 -28.80 -50.52 13.76
C GLY A 721 -28.88 -49.13 13.13
N SER A 722 -28.04 -48.16 13.59
CA SER A 722 -28.00 -46.79 13.08
C SER A 722 -27.19 -46.72 11.78
N ASN A 723 -27.69 -47.34 10.70
CA ASN A 723 -27.01 -47.54 9.44
C ASN A 723 -26.74 -46.24 8.70
N GLY A 724 -27.58 -45.21 8.84
CA GLY A 724 -27.42 -43.90 8.21
C GLY A 724 -26.21 -43.15 8.77
N ALA A 725 -26.06 -43.12 10.09
CA ALA A 725 -24.93 -42.50 10.76
C ALA A 725 -23.60 -43.22 10.42
N ILE A 726 -23.63 -44.57 10.38
CA ILE A 726 -22.47 -45.39 10.00
C ILE A 726 -22.04 -45.07 8.58
N ALA A 727 -22.94 -45.14 7.61
CA ALA A 727 -22.65 -44.86 6.22
C ALA A 727 -22.10 -43.42 6.01
N TRP A 728 -22.61 -42.48 6.79
CA TRP A 728 -22.12 -41.10 6.76
C TRP A 728 -20.71 -40.99 7.31
N ILE A 729 -20.38 -41.61 8.43
CA ILE A 729 -19.04 -41.64 9.01
C ILE A 729 -18.04 -42.30 8.03
N GLU A 730 -18.39 -43.46 7.48
CA GLU A 730 -17.56 -44.23 6.55
C GLU A 730 -17.24 -43.43 5.28
N ARG A 731 -18.21 -42.70 4.74
CA ARG A 731 -18.04 -41.82 3.58
C ARG A 731 -16.87 -40.85 3.77
N PHE A 732 -16.61 -40.39 4.98
CA PHE A 732 -15.55 -39.42 5.28
C PHE A 732 -14.30 -40.07 5.91
N ALA A 733 -14.34 -41.33 6.27
CA ALA A 733 -13.21 -42.05 6.89
C ALA A 733 -11.97 -42.09 5.96
N THR A 734 -12.21 -42.19 4.65
CA THR A 734 -11.17 -42.19 3.61
C THR A 734 -10.88 -40.83 3.01
N ALA A 735 -11.66 -39.81 3.33
CA ALA A 735 -11.52 -38.46 2.78
C ALA A 735 -10.27 -37.75 3.32
N LYS A 736 -9.67 -36.87 2.51
CA LYS A 736 -8.44 -36.14 2.83
C LYS A 736 -8.66 -34.65 2.78
N ASN A 737 -7.90 -33.90 3.57
CA ASN A 737 -7.89 -32.46 3.57
C ASN A 737 -7.09 -31.90 2.34
N LYS A 738 -7.02 -30.58 2.22
CA LYS A 738 -6.28 -29.88 1.15
C LYS A 738 -4.77 -30.18 1.14
N THR A 739 -4.23 -30.65 2.26
CA THR A 739 -2.81 -31.04 2.40
C THR A 739 -2.61 -32.56 2.30
N ASN A 740 -3.58 -33.27 1.75
CA ASN A 740 -3.56 -34.73 1.51
C ASN A 740 -3.49 -35.61 2.77
N GLN A 741 -3.90 -35.07 3.94
CA GLN A 741 -3.94 -35.79 5.21
C GLN A 741 -5.35 -36.40 5.42
N PRO A 742 -5.46 -37.67 5.94
CA PRO A 742 -6.75 -38.29 6.23
C PRO A 742 -7.57 -37.52 7.26
N LEU A 743 -8.88 -37.37 7.04
CA LEU A 743 -9.76 -36.61 7.96
C LEU A 743 -9.78 -37.18 9.38
N PRO A 744 -9.78 -38.51 9.61
CA PRO A 744 -9.70 -39.06 10.97
C PRO A 744 -8.50 -38.54 11.77
N GLN A 745 -7.33 -38.33 11.12
CA GLN A 745 -6.13 -37.80 11.77
C GLN A 745 -6.25 -36.28 12.01
N VAL A 746 -6.78 -35.54 11.03
CA VAL A 746 -6.92 -34.09 11.10
C VAL A 746 -7.95 -33.64 12.13
N LEU A 747 -9.03 -34.45 12.31
CA LEU A 747 -10.13 -34.16 13.20
C LEU A 747 -10.01 -34.86 14.55
N ALA A 748 -8.94 -35.62 14.79
CA ALA A 748 -8.68 -36.29 16.05
C ALA A 748 -8.61 -35.29 17.23
N LEU A 749 -9.33 -35.60 18.28
CA LEU A 749 -9.35 -34.86 19.55
C LEU A 749 -9.22 -35.84 20.69
N ALA A 750 -8.37 -35.59 21.67
CA ALA A 750 -8.20 -36.46 22.81
C ALA A 750 -9.55 -36.70 23.56
N GLY A 751 -9.90 -37.96 23.77
CA GLY A 751 -11.13 -38.33 24.46
C GLY A 751 -12.41 -38.21 23.62
N HIS A 752 -12.31 -37.97 22.30
CA HIS A 752 -13.45 -37.85 21.40
C HIS A 752 -13.26 -38.69 20.12
N HIS A 753 -14.36 -39.13 19.53
CA HIS A 753 -14.33 -39.72 18.20
C HIS A 753 -13.98 -38.61 17.16
N TRP A 754 -13.27 -38.95 16.11
CA TRP A 754 -12.85 -37.98 15.07
C TRP A 754 -14.08 -37.32 14.37
N TYR A 755 -15.19 -38.00 14.31
CA TYR A 755 -16.49 -37.53 13.76
C TYR A 755 -17.39 -36.89 14.82
N GLU A 756 -16.95 -36.78 16.07
CA GLU A 756 -17.82 -36.36 17.17
C GLU A 756 -18.03 -34.83 17.15
N MET A 757 -19.31 -34.43 17.21
CA MET A 757 -19.75 -33.09 17.54
C MET A 757 -20.85 -33.17 18.59
N LYS A 758 -20.62 -32.53 19.74
CA LYS A 758 -21.60 -32.45 20.80
C LYS A 758 -22.36 -31.12 20.70
N PRO A 759 -23.69 -31.12 20.63
CA PRO A 759 -24.49 -29.91 20.75
C PRO A 759 -24.59 -29.55 22.26
N THR A 760 -23.48 -29.02 22.80
CA THR A 760 -23.36 -28.88 24.26
C THR A 760 -24.15 -27.71 24.84
N GLU A 761 -24.34 -26.63 24.07
CA GLU A 761 -25.07 -25.45 24.54
C GLU A 761 -25.79 -24.77 23.38
N LEU A 762 -27.08 -24.57 23.55
CA LEU A 762 -27.93 -23.88 22.59
C LEU A 762 -27.90 -22.38 22.84
N ALA A 763 -28.00 -21.62 21.77
CA ALA A 763 -28.05 -20.17 21.79
C ALA A 763 -29.49 -19.67 21.95
N ASP A 764 -29.70 -18.72 22.86
CA ASP A 764 -30.91 -17.90 22.87
C ASP A 764 -30.77 -16.70 21.96
N PHE A 765 -29.56 -16.08 21.96
CA PHE A 765 -29.23 -14.99 21.04
C PHE A 765 -27.95 -15.30 20.26
N VAL A 766 -27.85 -14.64 19.13
CA VAL A 766 -26.71 -14.83 18.23
C VAL A 766 -26.32 -13.51 17.57
N VAL A 767 -25.01 -13.31 17.38
CA VAL A 767 -24.44 -12.22 16.60
C VAL A 767 -23.35 -12.76 15.67
N SER A 768 -23.18 -12.15 14.49
CA SER A 768 -22.07 -12.48 13.59
C SER A 768 -20.72 -12.16 14.25
N VAL A 769 -19.70 -13.00 14.02
CA VAL A 769 -18.31 -12.64 14.38
C VAL A 769 -17.87 -11.38 13.63
N ASN A 770 -18.39 -11.18 12.41
CA ASN A 770 -18.07 -10.04 11.56
C ASN A 770 -19.34 -9.33 11.08
N PRO A 771 -20.03 -8.57 11.96
CA PRO A 771 -21.12 -7.71 11.52
C PRO A 771 -20.63 -6.69 10.50
N ASP A 772 -21.49 -6.38 9.55
CA ASP A 772 -21.15 -5.45 8.49
C ASP A 772 -22.00 -4.16 8.57
N LYS A 773 -22.87 -3.92 7.60
CA LYS A 773 -23.74 -2.73 7.56
C LYS A 773 -24.85 -2.76 8.60
N ARG A 774 -25.33 -3.97 8.93
CA ARG A 774 -26.32 -4.20 9.97
C ARG A 774 -25.62 -4.62 11.26
N LEU A 775 -25.96 -3.97 12.35
CA LEU A 775 -25.49 -4.32 13.68
C LEU A 775 -26.71 -4.62 14.55
N CYS A 776 -26.87 -5.85 14.98
CA CYS A 776 -27.98 -6.29 15.83
C CYS A 776 -27.65 -7.62 16.49
N VAL A 777 -28.38 -7.92 17.54
CA VAL A 777 -28.36 -9.21 18.22
C VAL A 777 -29.67 -9.94 17.87
N HIS A 778 -29.57 -11.07 17.20
CA HIS A 778 -30.72 -11.88 16.81
C HIS A 778 -31.16 -12.81 17.94
N ARG A 779 -32.44 -13.10 18.04
CA ARG A 779 -33.02 -14.05 19.00
C ARG A 779 -33.57 -15.30 18.28
N PHE A 780 -33.44 -16.46 18.85
CA PHE A 780 -34.15 -17.66 18.45
C PHE A 780 -35.47 -17.77 19.20
N GLU A 781 -36.54 -18.19 18.52
CA GLU A 781 -37.79 -18.55 19.20
C GLU A 781 -37.63 -19.81 20.04
N THR A 782 -36.94 -20.80 19.49
CA THR A 782 -36.50 -21.99 20.20
C THR A 782 -34.97 -22.02 20.15
N PRO A 783 -34.31 -22.16 21.33
CA PRO A 783 -32.84 -22.16 21.36
C PRO A 783 -32.23 -23.13 20.33
N ALA A 784 -31.22 -22.69 19.62
CA ALA A 784 -30.64 -23.40 18.49
C ALA A 784 -29.11 -23.55 18.61
N PHE A 785 -28.60 -24.54 17.89
CA PHE A 785 -27.19 -24.74 17.73
C PHE A 785 -26.60 -23.76 16.69
N VAL A 786 -25.39 -23.27 16.89
CA VAL A 786 -24.77 -22.26 15.98
C VAL A 786 -23.34 -22.61 15.56
N ASN A 787 -23.02 -22.27 14.34
CA ASN A 787 -21.69 -22.47 13.72
C ASN A 787 -20.64 -21.53 14.30
N GLN A 788 -19.35 -21.90 14.16
CA GLN A 788 -18.17 -21.11 14.62
C GLN A 788 -18.08 -19.68 14.05
N ARG A 789 -18.84 -19.34 12.98
CA ARG A 789 -18.88 -17.99 12.39
C ARG A 789 -19.78 -17.04 13.17
N LEU A 790 -20.41 -17.56 14.22
CA LEU A 790 -21.35 -16.86 15.06
C LEU A 790 -20.89 -16.86 16.51
N ILE A 791 -21.32 -15.86 17.27
CA ILE A 791 -21.15 -15.77 18.72
C ILE A 791 -22.50 -16.01 19.31
N ARG A 792 -22.60 -17.01 20.21
CA ARG A 792 -23.80 -17.38 20.92
C ARG A 792 -23.88 -16.71 22.27
N PHE A 793 -25.07 -16.41 22.70
CA PHE A 793 -25.43 -15.97 24.05
C PHE A 793 -26.46 -16.95 24.59
N THR A 794 -26.16 -17.55 25.73
CA THR A 794 -27.07 -18.43 26.43
C THR A 794 -27.57 -17.72 27.69
N VAL A 795 -28.87 -17.42 27.74
CA VAL A 795 -29.47 -16.66 28.84
C VAL A 795 -29.65 -17.57 30.07
N LYS A 796 -29.18 -17.10 31.23
CA LYS A 796 -29.21 -17.87 32.49
C LYS A 796 -30.61 -18.01 33.01
N ASN A 797 -31.38 -16.93 33.08
CA ASN A 797 -32.80 -16.95 33.49
C ASN A 797 -33.68 -16.70 32.26
N LYS A 798 -34.42 -17.71 31.83
CA LYS A 798 -35.24 -17.65 30.61
C LYS A 798 -36.40 -16.63 30.68
N ALA A 799 -36.80 -16.21 31.86
CA ALA A 799 -37.81 -15.16 32.03
C ALA A 799 -37.30 -13.75 31.56
N ASP A 800 -35.99 -13.59 31.46
CA ASP A 800 -35.36 -12.30 31.11
C ASP A 800 -35.07 -12.18 29.62
N ILE A 801 -35.36 -13.20 28.79
CA ILE A 801 -34.99 -13.26 27.36
C ILE A 801 -35.51 -12.05 26.60
N GLU A 802 -36.77 -11.66 26.73
CA GLU A 802 -37.39 -10.59 25.95
C GLU A 802 -36.74 -9.22 26.30
N ILE A 803 -36.63 -8.93 27.58
CA ILE A 803 -36.06 -7.66 28.03
C ILE A 803 -34.56 -7.56 27.72
N LEU A 804 -33.78 -8.61 27.86
CA LEU A 804 -32.39 -8.66 27.51
C LEU A 804 -32.19 -8.47 25.98
N HIS A 805 -33.05 -9.13 25.17
CA HIS A 805 -33.01 -8.94 23.72
C HIS A 805 -33.27 -7.48 23.31
N ALA A 806 -34.27 -6.85 23.95
CA ALA A 806 -34.56 -5.43 23.73
C ALA A 806 -33.35 -4.52 24.12
N LEU A 807 -32.81 -4.71 25.34
CA LEU A 807 -31.72 -3.89 25.85
C LEU A 807 -30.40 -4.08 25.07
N LEU A 808 -30.09 -5.30 24.62
CA LEU A 808 -28.94 -5.57 23.75
C LEU A 808 -29.08 -4.93 22.37
N ASN A 809 -30.31 -4.74 21.88
CA ASN A 809 -30.59 -4.04 20.63
C ASN A 809 -30.91 -2.54 20.81
N SER A 810 -30.87 -2.00 22.05
CA SER A 810 -30.94 -0.54 22.24
C SER A 810 -29.69 0.17 21.71
N ALA A 811 -29.76 1.48 21.47
CA ALA A 811 -28.61 2.28 21.01
C ALA A 811 -27.38 2.13 21.92
N ILE A 812 -27.59 2.03 23.23
CA ILE A 812 -26.50 1.79 24.20
C ILE A 812 -25.94 0.37 24.03
N GLY A 813 -26.79 -0.64 23.92
CA GLY A 813 -26.38 -2.04 23.70
C GLY A 813 -25.58 -2.20 22.40
N LEU A 814 -26.07 -1.60 21.32
CA LEU A 814 -25.39 -1.60 20.02
C LEU A 814 -24.08 -0.83 20.07
N PHE A 815 -24.03 0.31 20.79
CA PHE A 815 -22.78 1.05 21.00
C PHE A 815 -21.73 0.21 21.73
N LEU A 816 -22.11 -0.44 22.82
CA LEU A 816 -21.19 -1.27 23.61
C LEU A 816 -20.69 -2.47 22.79
N LEU A 817 -21.52 -3.03 21.94
CA LEU A 817 -21.13 -4.11 21.03
C LEU A 817 -20.17 -3.61 19.95
N GLU A 818 -20.43 -2.46 19.32
CA GLU A 818 -19.54 -1.83 18.34
C GLU A 818 -18.20 -1.46 18.96
N ALA A 819 -18.22 -0.85 20.16
CA ALA A 819 -17.04 -0.39 20.90
C ALA A 819 -16.16 -1.54 21.42
N ALA A 820 -16.73 -2.72 21.67
CA ALA A 820 -15.98 -3.92 22.06
C ALA A 820 -15.20 -4.56 20.90
N GLY A 821 -15.60 -4.29 19.65
CA GLY A 821 -14.96 -4.78 18.45
C GLY A 821 -13.92 -3.83 17.88
N PHE A 822 -13.36 -4.18 16.71
CA PHE A 822 -12.53 -3.27 15.93
C PHE A 822 -12.75 -3.47 14.43
N GLY A 823 -12.51 -2.41 13.63
CA GLY A 823 -12.68 -2.46 12.18
C GLY A 823 -11.55 -3.23 11.49
N ARG A 824 -11.90 -4.22 10.66
CA ARG A 824 -10.96 -4.90 9.74
C ARG A 824 -10.93 -4.21 8.38
N GLY A 825 -9.88 -4.46 7.61
CA GLY A 825 -9.51 -3.80 6.34
C GLY A 825 -10.56 -3.71 5.24
N LEU A 826 -11.78 -4.28 5.40
CA LEU A 826 -12.91 -4.14 4.48
C LEU A 826 -14.18 -3.63 5.19
N GLY A 827 -14.03 -2.92 6.30
CA GLY A 827 -15.15 -2.30 7.01
C GLY A 827 -16.03 -3.23 7.82
N ALA A 828 -15.72 -4.53 7.91
CA ALA A 828 -16.39 -5.44 8.81
C ALA A 828 -15.90 -5.23 10.25
N LEU A 829 -16.80 -5.26 11.21
CA LEU A 829 -16.45 -5.30 12.63
C LEU A 829 -15.91 -6.69 12.96
N ASP A 830 -14.86 -6.78 13.77
CA ASP A 830 -14.34 -8.04 14.29
C ASP A 830 -14.68 -8.17 15.77
N LEU A 831 -15.56 -9.11 16.10
CA LEU A 831 -15.96 -9.40 17.45
C LEU A 831 -15.27 -10.67 17.96
N ASN A 832 -14.66 -10.57 19.13
CA ASN A 832 -14.02 -11.69 19.79
C ASN A 832 -14.90 -12.20 20.95
N ALA A 833 -15.40 -13.44 20.84
CA ALA A 833 -16.30 -14.04 21.82
C ALA A 833 -15.67 -14.09 23.23
N THR A 834 -14.38 -14.40 23.35
CA THR A 834 -13.68 -14.46 24.64
C THR A 834 -13.59 -13.08 25.30
N LYS A 835 -13.35 -12.03 24.49
CA LYS A 835 -13.33 -10.65 24.95
C LYS A 835 -14.72 -10.20 25.39
N LEU A 836 -15.77 -10.48 24.58
CA LEU A 836 -17.15 -10.18 24.93
C LEU A 836 -17.58 -10.87 26.22
N ALA A 837 -17.27 -12.15 26.42
CA ALA A 837 -17.59 -12.89 27.62
C ALA A 837 -16.99 -12.27 28.90
N LYS A 838 -15.79 -11.65 28.78
CA LYS A 838 -15.08 -11.05 29.92
C LYS A 838 -15.42 -9.58 30.16
N GLN A 839 -15.70 -8.82 29.11
CA GLN A 839 -15.70 -7.36 29.15
C GLN A 839 -17.01 -6.71 28.70
N LEU A 840 -17.90 -7.42 27.99
CA LEU A 840 -19.16 -6.82 27.57
C LEU A 840 -20.00 -6.45 28.80
N HIS A 841 -20.49 -5.21 28.81
CA HIS A 841 -21.45 -4.72 29.77
C HIS A 841 -22.84 -4.59 29.12
N VAL A 842 -23.87 -4.67 29.91
CA VAL A 842 -25.27 -4.51 29.50
C VAL A 842 -26.02 -3.68 30.52
N LEU A 843 -27.09 -3.03 30.06
CA LEU A 843 -27.99 -2.30 30.96
C LEU A 843 -28.65 -3.22 31.97
N ASN A 844 -28.62 -2.84 33.25
CA ASN A 844 -29.21 -3.60 34.34
C ASN A 844 -30.74 -3.52 34.32
N HIS A 845 -31.41 -4.54 33.75
CA HIS A 845 -32.87 -4.57 33.69
C HIS A 845 -33.54 -4.70 35.05
N GLN A 846 -32.84 -5.15 36.09
CA GLN A 846 -33.41 -5.30 37.45
C GLN A 846 -33.64 -3.93 38.12
N SER A 847 -32.93 -2.89 37.67
CA SER A 847 -33.15 -1.53 38.18
C SER A 847 -34.35 -0.82 37.55
N ILE A 848 -35.04 -1.42 36.58
CA ILE A 848 -36.19 -0.87 35.90
C ILE A 848 -37.50 -1.41 36.48
N SER A 849 -38.44 -0.52 36.78
CA SER A 849 -39.77 -0.92 37.28
C SER A 849 -40.60 -1.62 36.18
N LEU A 850 -41.57 -2.42 36.58
CA LEU A 850 -42.39 -3.19 35.62
C LEU A 850 -43.12 -2.36 34.56
N PRO A 851 -43.70 -1.17 34.86
CA PRO A 851 -44.32 -0.32 33.81
C PRO A 851 -43.32 0.10 32.72
N TYR A 852 -42.08 0.46 33.07
CA TYR A 852 -41.05 0.80 32.10
C TYR A 852 -40.62 -0.40 31.27
N LYS A 853 -40.47 -1.60 31.87
CA LYS A 853 -40.19 -2.83 31.11
C LYS A 853 -41.26 -3.12 30.09
N THR A 854 -42.55 -3.03 30.49
CA THR A 854 -43.70 -3.24 29.60
C THR A 854 -43.70 -2.24 28.46
N ASN A 855 -43.41 -0.95 28.75
CA ASN A 855 -43.33 0.09 27.71
C ASN A 855 -42.20 -0.18 26.70
N ILE A 856 -41.01 -0.55 27.20
CA ILE A 856 -39.85 -0.92 26.34
C ILE A 856 -40.24 -2.09 25.42
N LEU A 857 -40.84 -3.16 25.96
CA LEU A 857 -41.19 -4.32 25.18
C LEU A 857 -42.26 -4.00 24.13
N ASN A 858 -43.26 -3.18 24.46
CA ASN A 858 -44.29 -2.74 23.50
C ASN A 858 -43.68 -1.93 22.33
N LEU A 859 -42.76 -1.05 22.61
CA LEU A 859 -42.06 -0.25 21.56
C LEU A 859 -40.99 -1.05 20.83
N PHE A 860 -40.51 -2.17 21.37
CA PHE A 860 -39.62 -3.09 20.68
C PHE A 860 -40.35 -4.00 19.67
N LYS A 861 -41.63 -4.29 19.85
CA LYS A 861 -42.42 -5.15 18.95
C LYS A 861 -42.34 -4.75 17.46
N PRO A 862 -42.55 -3.50 17.07
CA PRO A 862 -42.44 -3.11 15.67
C PRO A 862 -41.07 -3.43 15.03
N LEU A 863 -39.98 -3.38 15.83
CA LEU A 863 -38.64 -3.73 15.40
C LEU A 863 -38.45 -5.24 15.18
N LEU A 864 -39.20 -6.09 15.92
CA LEU A 864 -39.22 -7.55 15.73
C LEU A 864 -39.93 -7.96 14.43
N GLU A 865 -40.94 -7.19 14.00
CA GLU A 865 -41.81 -7.49 12.89
C GLU A 865 -41.30 -7.03 11.52
N ARG A 866 -40.21 -6.25 11.49
CA ARG A 866 -39.63 -5.74 10.26
C ARG A 866 -38.20 -6.19 10.02
N GLU A 867 -37.68 -5.92 8.84
CA GLU A 867 -36.29 -6.12 8.51
C GLU A 867 -35.39 -5.12 9.26
N VAL A 868 -34.21 -5.57 9.64
CA VAL A 868 -33.15 -4.72 10.21
C VAL A 868 -32.46 -3.97 9.09
N LEU A 869 -32.49 -2.65 9.16
CA LEU A 869 -31.86 -1.77 8.17
C LEU A 869 -30.34 -1.68 8.41
N ALA A 870 -29.61 -1.09 7.45
CA ALA A 870 -28.25 -0.67 7.70
C ALA A 870 -28.23 0.38 8.84
N LEU A 871 -27.17 0.37 9.64
CA LEU A 871 -27.16 1.15 10.91
C LEU A 871 -27.56 2.64 10.75
N PRO A 872 -27.09 3.40 9.72
CA PRO A 872 -27.53 4.79 9.57
C PRO A 872 -29.04 4.93 9.33
N GLN A 873 -29.64 4.05 8.51
CA GLN A 873 -31.08 4.05 8.24
C GLN A 873 -31.87 3.55 9.46
N GLU A 874 -31.30 2.56 10.18
CA GLU A 874 -31.90 2.02 11.40
C GLU A 874 -32.07 3.13 12.46
N LEU A 875 -31.02 3.91 12.73
CA LEU A 875 -31.05 5.02 13.69
C LEU A 875 -31.93 6.22 13.22
N ALA A 876 -32.21 6.33 11.92
CA ALA A 876 -33.08 7.35 11.39
C ALA A 876 -34.58 6.98 11.46
N SER A 877 -34.94 5.72 11.69
CA SER A 877 -36.32 5.26 11.69
C SER A 877 -37.06 5.70 12.97
N VAL A 878 -38.35 6.04 12.84
CA VAL A 878 -39.16 6.60 13.92
C VAL A 878 -39.40 5.59 15.05
N ASP A 879 -39.72 4.35 14.70
CA ASP A 879 -39.93 3.25 15.64
C ASP A 879 -38.68 2.98 16.49
N ARG A 880 -37.50 3.01 15.87
CA ARG A 880 -36.19 2.89 16.55
C ARG A 880 -35.98 4.05 17.53
N GLN A 881 -36.25 5.26 17.13
CA GLN A 881 -36.08 6.44 17.98
C GLN A 881 -37.03 6.43 19.18
N GLN A 882 -38.28 6.03 18.99
CA GLN A 882 -39.27 5.87 20.08
C GLN A 882 -38.84 4.79 21.08
N PHE A 883 -38.40 3.64 20.58
CA PHE A 883 -37.89 2.57 21.41
C PHE A 883 -36.66 3.00 22.25
N ASP A 884 -35.66 3.62 21.61
CA ASP A 884 -34.45 4.04 22.32
C ASP A 884 -34.75 5.15 23.35
N GLU A 885 -35.69 6.06 23.04
CA GLU A 885 -36.14 7.08 24.01
C GLU A 885 -36.80 6.45 25.24
N ALA A 886 -37.64 5.42 25.03
CA ALA A 886 -38.27 4.68 26.16
C ALA A 886 -37.20 3.96 27.03
N VAL A 887 -36.16 3.40 26.42
CA VAL A 887 -35.04 2.81 27.15
C VAL A 887 -34.35 3.88 27.99
N LEU A 888 -34.03 5.04 27.41
CA LEU A 888 -33.35 6.13 28.13
C LEU A 888 -34.19 6.66 29.29
N GLN A 889 -35.50 6.86 29.06
CA GLN A 889 -36.43 7.31 30.13
C GLN A 889 -36.53 6.32 31.29
N ALA A 890 -36.46 5.02 31.02
CA ALA A 890 -36.50 3.99 32.04
C ALA A 890 -35.32 4.07 33.03
N TYR A 891 -34.19 4.64 32.61
CA TYR A 891 -33.03 4.90 33.43
C TYR A 891 -32.93 6.37 33.88
N GLY A 892 -33.95 7.21 33.62
CA GLY A 892 -34.05 8.60 34.10
C GLY A 892 -33.38 9.64 33.23
N TYR A 893 -32.98 9.30 31.97
CA TYR A 893 -32.31 10.19 31.07
C TYR A 893 -33.26 10.77 30.03
N LYS A 894 -33.04 12.03 29.66
CA LYS A 894 -33.73 12.76 28.60
C LYS A 894 -32.73 13.52 27.75
N ASN A 895 -33.02 13.69 26.46
CA ASN A 895 -32.26 14.51 25.51
C ASN A 895 -30.82 14.03 25.22
N ILE A 896 -30.41 12.80 25.57
CA ILE A 896 -29.06 12.26 25.36
C ILE A 896 -28.98 11.32 24.17
N ARG A 897 -30.13 10.94 23.58
CA ARG A 897 -30.19 10.01 22.44
C ARG A 897 -29.31 10.43 21.27
N ASN A 898 -29.34 11.73 20.93
CA ASN A 898 -28.56 12.24 19.80
C ASN A 898 -27.05 12.08 20.01
N ASP A 899 -26.54 12.27 21.22
CA ASP A 899 -25.11 12.10 21.52
C ASP A 899 -24.69 10.63 21.34
N ILE A 900 -25.54 9.68 21.78
CA ILE A 900 -25.31 8.24 21.61
C ILE A 900 -25.33 7.89 20.12
N TYR A 901 -26.32 8.41 19.36
CA TYR A 901 -26.45 8.16 17.92
C TYR A 901 -25.25 8.72 17.15
N GLN A 902 -24.84 9.93 17.42
CA GLN A 902 -23.66 10.54 16.80
C GLN A 902 -22.40 9.72 17.07
N SER A 903 -22.21 9.26 18.31
CA SER A 903 -21.06 8.43 18.67
C SER A 903 -21.09 7.08 17.95
N LEU A 904 -22.24 6.41 17.91
CA LEU A 904 -22.40 5.13 17.24
C LEU A 904 -22.21 5.26 15.71
N LEU A 905 -22.78 6.30 15.09
CA LEU A 905 -22.60 6.60 13.66
C LEU A 905 -21.16 6.95 13.32
N ALA A 906 -20.48 7.70 14.17
CA ALA A 906 -19.07 8.03 13.96
C ALA A 906 -18.17 6.79 13.99
N LEU A 907 -18.38 5.86 14.92
CA LEU A 907 -17.69 4.56 14.96
C LEU A 907 -17.96 3.73 13.70
N TYR A 908 -19.24 3.63 13.34
CA TYR A 908 -19.64 2.95 12.11
C TYR A 908 -18.94 3.54 10.88
N ASN A 909 -18.93 4.87 10.73
CA ASN A 909 -18.31 5.56 9.60
C ASN A 909 -16.80 5.34 9.56
N ILE A 910 -16.08 5.47 10.69
CA ILE A 910 -14.65 5.17 10.79
C ILE A 910 -14.36 3.75 10.30
N ARG A 911 -15.19 2.80 10.68
CA ARG A 911 -15.06 1.40 10.27
C ARG A 911 -15.35 1.20 8.78
N GLN A 912 -16.44 1.80 8.24
CA GLN A 912 -16.83 1.67 6.84
C GLN A 912 -15.87 2.39 5.88
N THR A 913 -15.15 3.40 6.34
CA THR A 913 -14.09 4.10 5.60
C THR A 913 -13.06 3.14 4.97
N ALA A 914 -12.81 2.00 5.60
CA ALA A 914 -11.92 0.97 5.06
C ALA A 914 -12.37 0.40 3.69
N ARG A 915 -13.62 0.59 3.28
CA ARG A 915 -14.17 0.14 1.97
C ARG A 915 -14.01 1.15 0.87
N GLU A 916 -13.97 2.44 1.23
CA GLU A 916 -13.85 3.49 0.24
C GLU A 916 -12.46 3.39 -0.39
N THR A 917 -12.41 3.03 -1.66
CA THR A 917 -11.23 3.20 -2.51
C THR A 917 -11.15 4.66 -2.88
N ILE A 918 -9.96 5.22 -2.72
CA ILE A 918 -9.62 6.60 -3.12
C ILE A 918 -9.84 6.77 -4.60
#